data_c7d35eabc0aa3f028efa312a53093f4e
#
_entry.id   c7d35eabc0aa3f028efa312a53093f4e
#
_cell.length_a   1.000
_cell.length_b   1.000
_cell.length_c   1.000
_cell.angle_alpha   90.00
_cell.angle_beta   90.00
_cell.angle_gamma   90.00
#
_symmetry.space_group_name_H-M   'P 1'
#
loop_
_entity.id
_entity.type
_entity.pdbx_description
1 polymer ?
#
loop_
_entity_poly.entity_id
_entity_poly.type
_entity_poly.pdbx_seq_one_letter_code
_entity_poly.pdbx_strand_id
1 'polypeptide(L)'
;MKTRKKIPTYAIAIDTETTGTYLYHGCQPFMVTACDTEGNLFCWEYEVDILTREVLYSKSPEVTKNIYATLSKYPIWVFHNATFDLRALEIIFQDSFQELSKDKVIEDTLIQSHIMDSADSHGLKYLAALHLNVPWDDQDALKQAVTEARRIAKRLLLGIADEYVDSLPNQTGEYTYCDYWLPKALAKKEQYPSDHLWHTVCQQYAERDVERTIVLYNKFTKYLRNTKVEKTVQVNNNGNTEELRLYKNLLEIYNDHRRIIKPVLNIQANGIRFYYNKAIKAIQSLTEELIPFQEVISDVAGEDFNYRSTKQLRELLYDYYKFPVLFKTGKGDPSTDAGTLETLASNYRQSGIEIVDSILEIRKRETTMRYINNYLSFATAYVTKYTDGSTHTLHYLHPSLNATGTSTTRFSSSNPNGQNISKGEDVVDDSGKKKKVFNLRELFGPPPGYVWYTIDYKSLQLIIFAYESGDDGLITTFLSGGDPHHYVACGLFNTNTPTELQRRIAKNVNYGLIFGAGESKIDATAGKKGTFKLYNDQFPGVNRYMQSVIKEARRKGYVTTAWGYPLVVSLDFAYKGVNYIIQGDEGEIVKRAMIYCNEYLTESHPECQLIMQIHDELIFQCPSWYDFPLAEIKQLMMKPASDIGWSTPVDASIVKVHWGSKESV
;
A
#
# COMPACT_ATOMS: atom_id res chain seq x y z
N MET A 1 -2.77 -11.45 50.97
CA MET A 1 -3.02 -10.90 49.59
C MET A 1 -2.28 -9.58 49.45
N LYS A 2 -1.10 -9.60 48.80
CA LYS A 2 -0.35 -8.38 48.51
C LYS A 2 -1.03 -7.74 47.25
N THR A 3 -1.68 -6.61 47.46
CA THR A 3 -2.17 -5.75 46.38
C THR A 3 -0.97 -5.37 45.52
N ARG A 4 -0.88 -5.94 44.32
CA ARG A 4 0.02 -5.43 43.27
C ARG A 4 -0.44 -3.99 42.99
N LYS A 5 0.34 -2.99 43.43
CA LYS A 5 0.20 -1.62 42.97
C LYS A 5 0.27 -1.66 41.45
N LYS A 6 -0.84 -1.30 40.76
CA LYS A 6 -0.80 -1.02 39.33
C LYS A 6 0.24 0.10 39.16
N ILE A 7 1.31 -0.19 38.44
CA ILE A 7 2.20 0.85 37.95
C ILE A 7 1.33 1.71 37.02
N PRO A 8 1.20 3.01 37.27
CA PRO A 8 0.45 3.88 36.35
C PRO A 8 1.17 3.82 35.01
N THR A 9 0.50 3.33 33.99
CA THR A 9 1.04 3.32 32.62
C THR A 9 0.86 4.72 32.08
N TYR A 10 1.86 5.58 32.23
CA TYR A 10 1.85 6.94 31.69
C TYR A 10 2.00 6.84 30.16
N ALA A 11 0.87 6.95 29.47
CA ALA A 11 0.82 7.06 28.02
C ALA A 11 0.47 8.51 27.65
N ILE A 12 0.98 8.95 26.50
CA ILE A 12 0.67 10.25 25.92
C ILE A 12 0.31 10.06 24.45
N ALA A 13 -0.84 10.60 24.03
CA ALA A 13 -1.20 10.73 22.62
C ALA A 13 -0.47 11.93 22.03
N ILE A 14 0.02 11.78 20.81
CA ILE A 14 0.81 12.80 20.09
C ILE A 14 0.23 12.92 18.69
N ASP A 15 0.11 14.15 18.21
CA ASP A 15 -0.33 14.47 16.86
C ASP A 15 0.48 15.64 16.32
N THR A 16 0.67 15.73 15.01
CA THR A 16 1.46 16.76 14.37
C THR A 16 0.70 17.40 13.21
N GLU A 17 0.70 18.73 13.17
CA GLU A 17 0.21 19.49 12.03
C GLU A 17 1.38 19.96 11.16
N THR A 18 1.23 19.79 9.84
CA THR A 18 2.33 19.99 8.89
C THR A 18 1.92 20.93 7.75
N THR A 19 2.90 21.53 7.07
CA THR A 19 2.66 22.41 5.90
C THR A 19 2.19 21.66 4.66
N GLY A 20 2.09 20.33 4.73
CA GLY A 20 1.58 19.42 3.70
C GLY A 20 1.83 17.97 4.10
N THR A 21 1.22 17.02 3.39
CA THR A 21 1.24 15.59 3.76
C THR A 21 2.51 14.86 3.32
N TYR A 22 3.37 15.48 2.47
CA TYR A 22 4.52 14.81 1.87
C TYR A 22 5.84 15.25 2.51
N LEU A 23 6.15 14.65 3.67
CA LEU A 23 7.27 15.01 4.52
C LEU A 23 8.67 14.71 3.91
N TYR A 24 8.74 13.85 2.91
CA TYR A 24 9.99 13.59 2.17
C TYR A 24 10.21 14.54 0.99
N HIS A 25 9.27 15.46 0.73
CA HIS A 25 9.31 16.40 -0.38
C HIS A 25 9.16 17.86 0.09
N GLY A 26 9.79 18.19 1.21
CA GLY A 26 9.89 19.55 1.72
C GLY A 26 8.76 20.03 2.63
N CYS A 27 7.70 19.23 2.84
CA CYS A 27 6.71 19.58 3.85
C CYS A 27 7.29 19.42 5.26
N GLN A 28 6.88 20.31 6.18
CA GLN A 28 7.48 20.42 7.51
C GLN A 28 6.40 20.50 8.59
N PRO A 29 6.60 19.87 9.76
CA PRO A 29 5.72 20.02 10.90
C PRO A 29 5.85 21.41 11.53
N PHE A 30 4.73 22.07 11.79
CA PHE A 30 4.69 23.39 12.42
C PHE A 30 4.04 23.39 13.80
N MET A 31 3.29 22.35 14.14
CA MET A 31 2.64 22.21 15.45
C MET A 31 2.77 20.76 15.93
N VAL A 32 2.98 20.63 17.24
CA VAL A 32 2.88 19.33 17.95
C VAL A 32 1.88 19.51 19.06
N THR A 33 0.91 18.62 19.16
CA THR A 33 -0.02 18.54 20.28
C THR A 33 0.11 17.21 21.00
N ALA A 34 -0.19 17.19 22.28
CA ALA A 34 -0.20 15.96 23.04
C ALA A 34 -1.22 15.99 24.17
N CYS A 35 -1.74 14.80 24.52
CA CYS A 35 -2.67 14.62 25.65
C CYS A 35 -2.28 13.35 26.41
N ASP A 36 -2.06 13.46 27.71
CA ASP A 36 -1.76 12.30 28.53
C ASP A 36 -3.02 11.59 29.05
N THR A 37 -2.84 10.47 29.73
CA THR A 37 -3.95 9.69 30.31
C THR A 37 -4.67 10.37 31.47
N GLU A 38 -4.13 11.47 31.99
CA GLU A 38 -4.76 12.28 33.05
C GLU A 38 -5.55 13.45 32.46
N GLY A 39 -5.47 13.67 31.14
CA GLY A 39 -6.14 14.76 30.42
C GLY A 39 -5.32 16.05 30.36
N ASN A 40 -4.03 16.02 30.71
CA ASN A 40 -3.18 17.18 30.55
C ASN A 40 -2.89 17.39 29.06
N LEU A 41 -3.21 18.59 28.56
CA LEU A 41 -3.00 19.00 27.18
C LEU A 41 -1.72 19.81 27.04
N PHE A 42 -1.01 19.57 25.94
CA PHE A 42 0.18 20.27 25.56
C PHE A 42 0.06 20.69 24.10
N CYS A 43 0.48 21.91 23.80
CA CYS A 43 0.57 22.42 22.43
C CYS A 43 1.84 23.23 22.25
N TRP A 44 2.58 22.92 21.20
CA TRP A 44 3.80 23.61 20.79
C TRP A 44 3.69 23.98 19.33
N GLU A 45 4.03 25.20 18.99
CA GLU A 45 3.86 25.73 17.64
C GLU A 45 5.10 26.51 17.20
N TYR A 46 5.48 26.32 15.97
CA TYR A 46 6.53 27.08 15.28
C TYR A 46 5.89 28.09 14.33
N GLU A 47 6.58 29.21 14.17
CA GLU A 47 6.20 30.20 13.15
C GLU A 47 6.46 29.64 11.75
N VAL A 48 5.53 29.91 10.83
CA VAL A 48 5.67 29.58 9.41
C VAL A 48 5.77 30.88 8.63
N ASP A 49 6.77 30.99 7.78
CA ASP A 49 6.91 32.14 6.88
C ASP A 49 5.84 32.12 5.81
N ILE A 50 5.10 33.21 5.66
CA ILE A 50 3.97 33.30 4.73
C ILE A 50 4.40 33.21 3.27
N LEU A 51 5.59 33.70 2.94
CA LEU A 51 6.09 33.77 1.56
C LEU A 51 6.75 32.47 1.13
N THR A 52 7.61 31.90 1.99
CA THR A 52 8.39 30.70 1.65
C THR A 52 7.71 29.41 2.09
N ARG A 53 6.75 29.50 3.03
CA ARG A 53 6.10 28.36 3.71
C ARG A 53 7.05 27.53 4.56
N GLU A 54 8.24 28.01 4.82
CA GLU A 54 9.21 27.35 5.67
C GLU A 54 8.85 27.50 7.14
N VAL A 55 9.04 26.43 7.90
CA VAL A 55 8.88 26.44 9.36
C VAL A 55 10.17 26.97 9.99
N LEU A 56 10.06 28.02 10.79
CA LEU A 56 11.20 28.77 11.32
C LEU A 56 11.69 28.19 12.67
N TYR A 57 12.15 26.91 12.66
CA TYR A 57 12.64 26.22 13.87
C TYR A 57 13.74 26.98 14.60
N SER A 58 14.64 27.62 13.85
CA SER A 58 15.78 28.39 14.41
C SER A 58 15.36 29.59 15.27
N LYS A 59 14.15 30.12 15.04
CA LYS A 59 13.61 31.22 15.85
C LYS A 59 13.09 30.78 17.22
N SER A 60 12.83 29.50 17.40
CA SER A 60 12.15 28.95 18.60
C SER A 60 12.81 27.65 19.09
N PRO A 61 14.13 27.60 19.34
CA PRO A 61 14.80 26.38 19.77
C PRO A 61 14.29 25.83 21.11
N GLU A 62 13.73 26.71 21.95
CA GLU A 62 13.14 26.32 23.23
C GLU A 62 11.86 25.48 23.04
N VAL A 63 11.13 25.70 21.96
CA VAL A 63 9.96 24.88 21.62
C VAL A 63 10.38 23.43 21.43
N THR A 64 11.41 23.17 20.59
CA THR A 64 11.97 21.84 20.36
C THR A 64 12.42 21.17 21.68
N LYS A 65 13.14 21.90 22.53
CA LYS A 65 13.57 21.38 23.85
C LYS A 65 12.40 21.02 24.76
N ASN A 66 11.37 21.86 24.78
CA ASN A 66 10.18 21.64 25.61
C ASN A 66 9.37 20.42 25.13
N ILE A 67 9.24 20.22 23.82
CA ILE A 67 8.61 19.02 23.26
C ILE A 67 9.38 17.78 23.73
N TYR A 68 10.70 17.74 23.50
CA TYR A 68 11.53 16.62 23.92
C TYR A 68 11.47 16.35 25.42
N ALA A 69 11.62 17.39 26.26
CA ALA A 69 11.57 17.29 27.71
C ALA A 69 10.23 16.79 28.25
N THR A 70 9.14 17.06 27.53
CA THR A 70 7.81 16.56 27.91
C THR A 70 7.61 15.12 27.44
N LEU A 71 7.82 14.84 26.15
CA LEU A 71 7.56 13.52 25.59
C LEU A 71 8.48 12.44 26.18
N SER A 72 9.72 12.79 26.53
CA SER A 72 10.67 11.86 27.14
C SER A 72 10.21 11.28 28.48
N LYS A 73 9.32 11.94 29.20
CA LYS A 73 8.77 11.46 30.49
C LYS A 73 7.81 10.29 30.34
N TYR A 74 7.25 10.09 29.15
CA TYR A 74 6.24 9.07 28.90
C TYR A 74 6.84 7.85 28.20
N PRO A 75 6.70 6.64 28.76
CA PRO A 75 7.23 5.41 28.17
C PRO A 75 6.36 4.90 27.01
N ILE A 76 5.10 5.34 26.88
CA ILE A 76 4.16 4.92 25.84
C ILE A 76 3.73 6.13 25.03
N TRP A 77 4.04 6.12 23.75
CA TRP A 77 3.60 7.11 22.77
C TRP A 77 2.48 6.55 21.92
N VAL A 78 1.35 7.22 21.88
CA VAL A 78 0.15 6.80 21.17
C VAL A 78 -0.11 7.73 20.01
N PHE A 79 -0.36 7.16 18.84
CA PHE A 79 -0.63 7.90 17.62
C PHE A 79 -1.93 7.42 16.96
N HIS A 80 -2.38 8.19 16.00
CA HIS A 80 -3.34 7.73 14.99
C HIS A 80 -2.67 7.82 13.62
N ASN A 81 -2.10 6.72 13.12
CA ASN A 81 -1.17 6.63 11.99
C ASN A 81 0.26 7.04 12.35
N ALA A 82 0.85 6.29 13.27
CA ALA A 82 2.17 6.56 13.87
C ALA A 82 3.29 6.85 12.88
N THR A 83 3.27 6.26 11.68
CA THR A 83 4.34 6.44 10.68
C THR A 83 4.44 7.86 10.17
N PHE A 84 3.35 8.63 10.17
CA PHE A 84 3.35 10.02 9.76
C PHE A 84 3.95 10.92 10.83
N ASP A 85 3.43 10.84 12.06
CA ASP A 85 3.86 11.71 13.16
C ASP A 85 5.29 11.42 13.62
N LEU A 86 5.70 10.16 13.61
CA LEU A 86 7.07 9.81 13.92
C LEU A 86 8.05 10.41 12.91
N ARG A 87 7.70 10.42 11.61
CA ARG A 87 8.50 11.12 10.59
C ARG A 87 8.52 12.64 10.82
N ALA A 88 7.41 13.23 11.22
CA ALA A 88 7.36 14.66 11.58
C ALA A 88 8.28 14.97 12.77
N LEU A 89 8.29 14.12 13.80
CA LEU A 89 9.19 14.26 14.95
C LEU A 89 10.67 14.11 14.57
N GLU A 90 11.04 13.21 13.64
CA GLU A 90 12.40 13.12 13.11
C GLU A 90 12.86 14.45 12.48
N ILE A 91 11.98 15.14 11.76
CA ILE A 91 12.27 16.45 11.17
C ILE A 91 12.50 17.51 12.25
N ILE A 92 11.66 17.54 13.28
CA ILE A 92 11.76 18.51 14.38
C ILE A 92 13.05 18.30 15.19
N PHE A 93 13.35 17.06 15.55
CA PHE A 93 14.47 16.74 16.42
C PHE A 93 15.80 16.58 15.65
N GLN A 94 15.75 16.42 14.33
CA GLN A 94 16.91 16.10 13.49
C GLN A 94 17.62 14.82 13.96
N ASP A 95 16.84 13.88 14.46
CA ASP A 95 17.29 12.61 15.00
C ASP A 95 16.50 11.45 14.39
N SER A 96 17.11 10.26 14.34
CA SER A 96 16.46 9.09 13.76
C SER A 96 15.33 8.56 14.65
N PHE A 97 14.33 7.95 14.04
CA PHE A 97 13.27 7.26 14.77
C PHE A 97 13.81 6.22 15.75
N GLN A 98 14.90 5.50 15.39
CA GLN A 98 15.52 4.50 16.27
C GLN A 98 15.98 5.12 17.59
N GLU A 99 16.61 6.27 17.57
CA GLU A 99 17.06 6.97 18.78
C GLU A 99 15.88 7.56 19.54
N LEU A 100 14.95 8.23 18.84
CA LEU A 100 13.75 8.82 19.46
C LEU A 100 12.87 7.81 20.19
N SER A 101 12.76 6.59 19.65
CA SER A 101 11.88 5.54 20.16
C SER A 101 12.59 4.42 20.94
N LYS A 102 13.90 4.55 21.22
CA LYS A 102 14.74 3.51 21.79
C LYS A 102 14.12 2.85 23.04
N ASP A 103 13.59 3.68 23.95
CA ASP A 103 12.99 3.25 25.21
C ASP A 103 11.47 3.46 25.23
N LYS A 104 10.83 3.55 24.07
CA LYS A 104 9.42 3.86 23.93
C LYS A 104 8.61 2.70 23.38
N VAL A 105 7.42 2.54 23.90
CA VAL A 105 6.40 1.67 23.31
C VAL A 105 5.56 2.55 22.39
N ILE A 106 5.58 2.24 21.10
CA ILE A 106 4.77 2.95 20.10
C ILE A 106 3.45 2.20 19.93
N GLU A 107 2.36 2.92 20.11
CA GLU A 107 0.98 2.44 19.99
C GLU A 107 0.28 3.19 18.85
N ASP A 108 -0.61 2.51 18.13
CA ASP A 108 -1.30 3.08 16.97
C ASP A 108 -2.79 2.69 16.96
N THR A 109 -3.66 3.67 17.14
CA THR A 109 -5.12 3.48 17.16
C THR A 109 -5.69 3.14 15.78
N LEU A 110 -5.00 3.48 14.69
CA LEU A 110 -5.36 3.08 13.33
C LEU A 110 -5.24 1.56 13.17
N ILE A 111 -4.12 0.97 13.61
CA ILE A 111 -3.91 -0.49 13.60
C ILE A 111 -4.91 -1.17 14.53
N GLN A 112 -5.17 -0.61 15.72
CA GLN A 112 -6.16 -1.15 16.66
C GLN A 112 -7.56 -1.20 16.02
N SER A 113 -7.99 -0.12 15.38
CA SER A 113 -9.32 -0.04 14.75
C SER A 113 -9.47 -1.03 13.60
N HIS A 114 -8.43 -1.22 12.77
CA HIS A 114 -8.45 -2.16 11.66
C HIS A 114 -8.57 -3.63 12.14
N ILE A 115 -7.96 -3.97 13.27
CA ILE A 115 -8.13 -5.31 13.87
C ILE A 115 -9.56 -5.50 14.40
N MET A 116 -10.20 -4.43 14.86
CA MET A 116 -11.58 -4.50 15.35
C MET A 116 -12.59 -4.66 14.21
N ASP A 117 -12.37 -3.98 13.11
CA ASP A 117 -13.19 -4.05 11.89
C ASP A 117 -12.34 -3.67 10.67
N SER A 118 -12.00 -4.65 9.83
CA SER A 118 -11.11 -4.45 8.69
C SER A 118 -11.77 -3.76 7.47
N ALA A 119 -13.08 -3.59 7.48
CA ALA A 119 -13.85 -3.09 6.32
C ALA A 119 -14.37 -1.66 6.50
N ASP A 120 -14.37 -1.15 7.74
CA ASP A 120 -14.92 0.15 8.05
C ASP A 120 -13.91 1.29 7.82
N SER A 121 -14.36 2.53 7.98
CA SER A 121 -13.47 3.70 7.95
C SER A 121 -12.65 3.78 9.23
N HIS A 122 -11.34 3.99 9.10
CA HIS A 122 -10.41 4.10 10.22
C HIS A 122 -9.98 5.55 10.49
N GLY A 123 -10.60 6.54 9.84
CA GLY A 123 -10.29 7.94 10.09
C GLY A 123 -10.66 8.37 11.52
N LEU A 124 -9.77 9.13 12.18
CA LEU A 124 -9.92 9.52 13.59
C LEU A 124 -11.29 10.13 13.92
N LYS A 125 -11.77 11.03 13.06
CA LYS A 125 -13.08 11.69 13.25
C LYS A 125 -14.24 10.70 13.17
N TYR A 126 -14.19 9.80 12.21
CA TYR A 126 -15.18 8.73 12.06
C TYR A 126 -15.21 7.83 13.30
N LEU A 127 -14.04 7.38 13.75
CA LEU A 127 -13.93 6.54 14.96
C LEU A 127 -14.39 7.28 16.22
N ALA A 128 -14.09 8.57 16.33
CA ALA A 128 -14.57 9.39 17.46
C ALA A 128 -16.10 9.53 17.42
N ALA A 129 -16.70 9.79 16.26
CA ALA A 129 -18.16 9.85 16.14
C ALA A 129 -18.81 8.50 16.49
N LEU A 130 -18.27 7.40 15.94
CA LEU A 130 -18.81 6.05 16.16
C LEU A 130 -18.67 5.57 17.61
N HIS A 131 -17.52 5.81 18.22
CA HIS A 131 -17.19 5.20 19.50
C HIS A 131 -17.34 6.16 20.70
N LEU A 132 -17.26 7.48 20.48
CA LEU A 132 -17.28 8.48 21.56
C LEU A 132 -18.50 9.42 21.49
N ASN A 133 -19.31 9.33 20.41
CA ASN A 133 -20.43 10.26 20.12
C ASN A 133 -19.98 11.73 20.04
N VAL A 134 -18.80 11.98 19.48
CA VAL A 134 -18.25 13.33 19.33
C VAL A 134 -18.59 13.87 17.94
N PRO A 135 -19.15 15.08 17.82
CA PRO A 135 -19.49 15.69 16.53
C PRO A 135 -18.24 16.07 15.71
N TRP A 136 -18.43 16.37 14.41
CA TRP A 136 -17.36 16.65 13.43
C TRP A 136 -17.16 18.16 13.15
N ASP A 137 -17.85 19.04 13.88
CA ASP A 137 -17.97 20.48 13.63
C ASP A 137 -16.66 21.28 13.73
N ASP A 138 -15.69 20.80 14.52
CA ASP A 138 -14.38 21.43 14.67
C ASP A 138 -13.57 21.43 13.35
N GLN A 139 -13.70 20.38 12.54
CA GLN A 139 -13.05 20.31 11.23
C GLN A 139 -13.62 21.33 10.25
N ASP A 140 -14.92 21.60 10.33
CA ASP A 140 -15.58 22.54 9.43
C ASP A 140 -15.17 23.99 9.72
N ALA A 141 -15.03 24.36 10.99
CA ALA A 141 -14.55 25.68 11.39
C ALA A 141 -13.12 25.95 10.88
N LEU A 142 -12.21 24.96 11.00
CA LEU A 142 -10.86 25.08 10.49
C LEU A 142 -10.83 25.18 8.96
N LYS A 143 -11.59 24.35 8.24
CA LYS A 143 -11.69 24.39 6.77
C LYS A 143 -12.20 25.72 6.26
N GLN A 144 -13.19 26.31 6.93
CA GLN A 144 -13.70 27.64 6.58
C GLN A 144 -12.64 28.71 6.80
N ALA A 145 -11.97 28.71 7.96
CA ALA A 145 -10.89 29.64 8.24
C ALA A 145 -9.74 29.57 7.22
N VAL A 146 -9.29 28.35 6.88
CA VAL A 146 -8.24 28.13 5.86
C VAL A 146 -8.70 28.63 4.49
N THR A 147 -9.94 28.33 4.10
CA THR A 147 -10.47 28.76 2.79
C THR A 147 -10.50 30.29 2.67
N GLU A 148 -10.94 30.97 3.72
CA GLU A 148 -10.96 32.42 3.76
C GLU A 148 -9.55 33.03 3.84
N ALA A 149 -8.69 32.45 4.65
CA ALA A 149 -7.27 32.86 4.77
C ALA A 149 -6.55 32.77 3.40
N ARG A 150 -6.75 31.72 2.64
CA ARG A 150 -6.21 31.57 1.27
C ARG A 150 -6.72 32.65 0.32
N ARG A 151 -8.01 32.96 0.39
CA ARG A 151 -8.59 34.04 -0.43
C ARG A 151 -7.96 35.40 -0.12
N ILE A 152 -7.70 35.67 1.13
CA ILE A 152 -7.05 36.90 1.58
C ILE A 152 -5.58 36.90 1.16
N ALA A 153 -4.85 35.81 1.42
CA ALA A 153 -3.44 35.66 1.04
C ALA A 153 -3.22 35.91 -0.46
N LYS A 154 -4.05 35.36 -1.33
CA LYS A 154 -4.00 35.63 -2.78
C LYS A 154 -4.08 37.10 -3.12
N ARG A 155 -4.87 37.88 -2.40
CA ARG A 155 -4.99 39.32 -2.65
C ARG A 155 -3.82 40.13 -2.11
N LEU A 156 -3.36 39.78 -0.90
CA LEU A 156 -2.29 40.52 -0.21
C LEU A 156 -0.90 40.22 -0.79
N LEU A 157 -0.71 39.05 -1.36
CA LEU A 157 0.57 38.59 -1.88
C LEU A 157 0.69 38.74 -3.40
N LEU A 158 -0.38 39.16 -4.07
CA LEU A 158 -0.38 39.42 -5.53
C LEU A 158 0.65 40.52 -5.86
N GLY A 159 1.56 40.24 -6.80
CA GLY A 159 2.65 41.13 -7.17
C GLY A 159 3.87 41.14 -6.22
N ILE A 160 3.80 40.43 -5.08
CA ILE A 160 4.93 40.29 -4.14
C ILE A 160 5.50 38.86 -4.23
N ALA A 161 4.64 37.87 -4.44
CA ALA A 161 4.98 36.47 -4.47
C ALA A 161 4.03 35.71 -5.41
N ASP A 162 4.01 36.06 -6.70
CA ASP A 162 3.10 35.48 -7.70
C ASP A 162 3.27 33.96 -7.77
N GLU A 163 4.51 33.45 -7.75
CA GLU A 163 4.81 32.02 -7.74
C GLU A 163 4.23 31.32 -6.51
N TYR A 164 4.24 31.96 -5.35
CA TYR A 164 3.61 31.42 -4.13
C TYR A 164 2.08 31.43 -4.23
N VAL A 165 1.50 32.50 -4.75
CA VAL A 165 0.03 32.61 -4.92
C VAL A 165 -0.47 31.57 -5.90
N ASP A 166 0.27 31.31 -6.96
CA ASP A 166 -0.06 30.27 -7.95
C ASP A 166 0.22 28.86 -7.43
N SER A 167 1.17 28.71 -6.50
CA SER A 167 1.46 27.44 -5.84
C SER A 167 0.47 27.10 -4.73
N LEU A 168 -0.38 28.05 -4.28
CA LEU A 168 -1.44 27.74 -3.32
C LEU A 168 -2.43 26.75 -3.95
N PRO A 169 -2.45 25.50 -3.51
CA PRO A 169 -3.13 24.44 -4.22
C PRO A 169 -4.64 24.62 -4.20
N ASN A 170 -5.27 24.14 -5.25
CA ASN A 170 -6.71 23.98 -5.26
C ASN A 170 -7.09 22.90 -4.24
N GLN A 171 -8.20 23.08 -3.54
CA GLN A 171 -8.71 22.16 -2.52
C GLN A 171 -9.01 20.74 -3.04
N THR A 172 -8.97 20.52 -4.34
CA THR A 172 -9.30 19.25 -5.01
C THR A 172 -8.09 18.51 -5.58
N GLY A 173 -6.85 18.96 -5.31
CA GLY A 173 -5.65 18.26 -5.77
C GLY A 173 -5.39 16.97 -4.97
N GLU A 174 -4.67 16.01 -5.57
CA GLU A 174 -4.21 14.77 -4.93
C GLU A 174 -3.35 15.02 -3.67
N TYR A 175 -2.87 16.23 -3.50
CA TYR A 175 -2.14 16.71 -2.33
C TYR A 175 -3.11 17.37 -1.37
N THR A 176 -3.47 16.68 -0.31
CA THR A 176 -4.25 17.25 0.79
C THR A 176 -3.39 18.33 1.44
N TYR A 177 -3.78 19.56 1.28
CA TYR A 177 -3.03 20.70 1.71
C TYR A 177 -3.44 21.12 3.10
N CYS A 178 -2.48 21.14 3.99
CA CYS A 178 -2.64 21.49 5.40
C CYS A 178 -2.17 22.92 5.66
N ASP A 179 -2.74 23.93 4.98
CA ASP A 179 -2.48 25.35 5.29
C ASP A 179 -3.13 25.80 6.62
N TYR A 180 -3.19 24.90 7.60
CA TYR A 180 -3.81 25.14 8.91
C TYR A 180 -3.10 26.23 9.70
N TRP A 181 -1.82 26.49 9.41
CA TRP A 181 -1.01 27.58 9.96
C TRP A 181 -1.42 28.95 9.41
N LEU A 182 -2.00 29.04 8.20
CA LEU A 182 -2.20 30.28 7.45
C LEU A 182 -3.18 31.26 8.12
N PRO A 183 -4.33 30.82 8.68
CA PRO A 183 -5.22 31.73 9.38
C PRO A 183 -4.52 32.51 10.48
N LYS A 184 -3.75 31.82 11.34
CA LYS A 184 -3.04 32.46 12.46
C LYS A 184 -1.92 33.39 11.97
N ALA A 185 -1.18 32.97 10.95
CA ALA A 185 -0.11 33.80 10.36
C ALA A 185 -0.68 35.11 9.77
N LEU A 186 -1.81 35.03 9.07
CA LEU A 186 -2.49 36.22 8.55
C LEU A 186 -3.09 37.08 9.65
N ALA A 187 -3.75 36.49 10.66
CA ALA A 187 -4.28 37.23 11.78
C ALA A 187 -3.20 38.04 12.53
N LYS A 188 -2.00 37.48 12.69
CA LYS A 188 -0.85 38.20 13.24
C LYS A 188 -0.37 39.31 12.30
N LYS A 189 -0.26 39.06 11.00
CA LYS A 189 0.21 40.04 9.99
C LYS A 189 -0.75 41.23 9.89
N GLU A 190 -2.05 40.97 9.82
CA GLU A 190 -3.10 41.97 9.70
C GLU A 190 -3.57 42.54 11.04
N GLN A 191 -2.89 42.18 12.15
CA GLN A 191 -3.15 42.66 13.51
C GLN A 191 -4.61 42.50 13.97
N TYR A 192 -5.20 41.32 13.69
CA TYR A 192 -6.55 40.99 14.17
C TYR A 192 -6.60 40.98 15.70
N PRO A 193 -7.77 41.30 16.30
CA PRO A 193 -7.94 41.23 17.74
C PRO A 193 -7.51 39.88 18.34
N SER A 194 -6.96 39.87 19.54
CA SER A 194 -6.39 38.67 20.17
C SER A 194 -7.44 37.57 20.45
N ASP A 195 -8.72 37.91 20.50
CA ASP A 195 -9.85 37.00 20.64
C ASP A 195 -10.39 36.48 19.28
N HIS A 196 -9.81 36.92 18.17
CA HIS A 196 -10.26 36.43 16.86
C HIS A 196 -9.96 34.94 16.69
N LEU A 197 -10.96 34.18 16.23
CA LEU A 197 -10.93 32.73 16.10
C LEU A 197 -9.68 32.18 15.37
N TRP A 198 -9.15 32.92 14.39
CA TRP A 198 -7.99 32.50 13.62
C TRP A 198 -6.70 32.32 14.44
N HIS A 199 -6.61 32.93 15.62
CA HIS A 199 -5.47 32.73 16.51
C HIS A 199 -5.44 31.35 17.15
N THR A 200 -6.60 30.69 17.30
CA THR A 200 -6.72 29.46 18.09
C THR A 200 -7.36 28.27 17.34
N VAL A 201 -7.99 28.50 16.18
CA VAL A 201 -8.80 27.46 15.49
C VAL A 201 -8.00 26.19 15.15
N CYS A 202 -6.75 26.33 14.71
CA CYS A 202 -5.86 25.19 14.43
C CYS A 202 -5.47 24.46 15.72
N GLN A 203 -5.08 25.22 16.76
CA GLN A 203 -4.76 24.65 18.06
C GLN A 203 -5.91 23.85 18.65
N GLN A 204 -7.12 24.43 18.69
CA GLN A 204 -8.31 23.75 19.20
C GLN A 204 -8.64 22.47 18.44
N TYR A 205 -8.44 22.49 17.12
CA TYR A 205 -8.60 21.31 16.27
C TYR A 205 -7.59 20.22 16.65
N ALA A 206 -6.31 20.54 16.70
CA ALA A 206 -5.23 19.60 16.97
C ALA A 206 -5.26 19.05 18.42
N GLU A 207 -5.63 19.89 19.40
CA GLU A 207 -5.82 19.45 20.80
C GLU A 207 -6.95 18.41 20.91
N ARG A 208 -8.07 18.60 20.19
CA ARG A 208 -9.17 17.62 20.18
C ARG A 208 -8.77 16.29 19.52
N ASP A 209 -7.84 16.29 18.57
CA ASP A 209 -7.39 15.07 17.93
C ASP A 209 -6.58 14.20 18.90
N VAL A 210 -5.70 14.78 19.71
CA VAL A 210 -4.97 14.03 20.74
C VAL A 210 -5.86 13.58 21.90
N GLU A 211 -6.87 14.37 22.29
CA GLU A 211 -7.88 13.95 23.28
C GLU A 211 -8.67 12.73 22.78
N ARG A 212 -9.10 12.75 21.52
CA ARG A 212 -9.79 11.62 20.88
C ARG A 212 -8.91 10.40 20.84
N THR A 213 -7.66 10.58 20.42
CA THR A 213 -6.69 9.51 20.26
C THR A 213 -6.43 8.78 21.58
N ILE A 214 -6.19 9.49 22.69
CA ILE A 214 -5.92 8.83 23.98
C ILE A 214 -7.15 8.10 24.53
N VAL A 215 -8.35 8.64 24.34
CA VAL A 215 -9.60 8.00 24.78
C VAL A 215 -9.90 6.75 23.93
N LEU A 216 -9.73 6.82 22.61
CA LEU A 216 -9.87 5.68 21.70
C LEU A 216 -8.85 4.59 22.02
N TYR A 217 -7.59 4.94 22.25
CA TYR A 217 -6.55 3.99 22.66
C TYR A 217 -6.95 3.17 23.89
N ASN A 218 -7.43 3.84 24.93
CA ASN A 218 -7.88 3.17 26.15
C ASN A 218 -9.08 2.24 25.89
N LYS A 219 -10.04 2.70 25.09
CA LYS A 219 -11.24 1.93 24.73
C LYS A 219 -10.90 0.72 23.86
N PHE A 220 -10.10 0.91 22.84
CA PHE A 220 -9.70 -0.14 21.90
C PHE A 220 -8.80 -1.19 22.56
N THR A 221 -7.82 -0.75 23.35
CA THR A 221 -6.95 -1.67 24.12
C THR A 221 -7.78 -2.56 25.06
N LYS A 222 -8.80 -2.01 25.72
CA LYS A 222 -9.72 -2.78 26.57
C LYS A 222 -10.54 -3.78 25.74
N TYR A 223 -11.06 -3.37 24.58
CA TYR A 223 -11.82 -4.24 23.69
C TYR A 223 -10.96 -5.39 23.18
N LEU A 224 -9.78 -5.10 22.62
CA LEU A 224 -8.86 -6.09 22.08
C LEU A 224 -8.42 -7.13 23.13
N ARG A 225 -8.17 -6.68 24.37
CA ARG A 225 -7.82 -7.56 25.49
C ARG A 225 -8.92 -8.55 25.85
N ASN A 226 -10.17 -8.09 25.79
CA ASN A 226 -11.32 -8.89 26.20
C ASN A 226 -11.91 -9.75 25.08
N THR A 227 -11.51 -9.53 23.82
CA THR A 227 -11.98 -10.30 22.67
C THR A 227 -11.06 -11.49 22.45
N LYS A 228 -11.59 -12.70 22.67
CA LYS A 228 -10.85 -13.96 22.51
C LYS A 228 -10.63 -14.31 21.05
N VAL A 229 -9.48 -14.90 20.75
CA VAL A 229 -9.17 -15.54 19.46
C VAL A 229 -9.43 -17.03 19.59
N GLU A 230 -10.26 -17.59 18.73
CA GLU A 230 -10.64 -19.01 18.72
C GLU A 230 -9.88 -19.81 17.65
N LYS A 231 -9.25 -19.12 16.67
CA LYS A 231 -8.56 -19.78 15.55
C LYS A 231 -7.40 -20.65 16.08
N THR A 232 -7.36 -21.87 15.58
CA THR A 232 -6.24 -22.80 15.76
C THR A 232 -5.71 -23.20 14.38
N VAL A 233 -4.47 -23.58 14.32
CA VAL A 233 -3.79 -24.15 13.14
C VAL A 233 -3.33 -25.57 13.45
N GLN A 234 -3.39 -26.43 12.45
CA GLN A 234 -2.88 -27.81 12.55
C GLN A 234 -1.41 -27.81 12.20
N VAL A 235 -0.56 -28.16 13.15
CA VAL A 235 0.90 -28.26 12.98
C VAL A 235 1.32 -29.70 13.03
N ASN A 236 2.05 -30.16 12.05
CA ASN A 236 2.57 -31.54 12.04
C ASN A 236 3.98 -31.56 12.65
N ASN A 237 4.09 -32.04 13.87
CA ASN A 237 5.34 -32.23 14.57
C ASN A 237 5.73 -33.71 14.57
N ASN A 238 6.73 -34.09 13.77
CA ASN A 238 7.29 -35.45 13.71
C ASN A 238 6.24 -36.58 13.54
N GLY A 239 5.23 -36.35 12.70
CA GLY A 239 4.17 -37.30 12.41
C GLY A 239 2.96 -37.21 13.34
N ASN A 240 2.99 -36.36 14.35
CA ASN A 240 1.83 -36.06 15.20
C ASN A 240 1.24 -34.70 14.76
N THR A 241 -0.05 -34.68 14.46
CA THR A 241 -0.78 -33.45 14.18
C THR A 241 -1.25 -32.85 15.49
N GLU A 242 -0.74 -31.66 15.82
CA GLU A 242 -1.15 -30.90 17.00
C GLU A 242 -1.95 -29.69 16.62
N GLU A 243 -2.95 -29.35 17.42
CA GLU A 243 -3.75 -28.15 17.27
C GLU A 243 -3.14 -27.02 18.08
N LEU A 244 -2.62 -25.97 17.40
CA LEU A 244 -1.93 -24.85 18.00
C LEU A 244 -2.80 -23.59 17.98
N ARG A 245 -3.01 -22.97 19.15
CA ARG A 245 -3.60 -21.63 19.26
C ARG A 245 -2.46 -20.62 19.41
N LEU A 246 -2.31 -19.76 18.40
CA LEU A 246 -1.21 -18.77 18.36
C LEU A 246 -1.43 -17.59 19.30
N TYR A 247 -2.68 -17.12 19.42
CA TYR A 247 -3.04 -15.95 20.23
C TYR A 247 -4.25 -16.23 21.11
N LYS A 248 -4.28 -15.64 22.30
CA LYS A 248 -5.38 -15.76 23.28
C LYS A 248 -6.48 -14.73 23.04
N ASN A 249 -6.08 -13.53 22.60
CA ASN A 249 -6.98 -12.40 22.37
C ASN A 249 -6.44 -11.48 21.25
N LEU A 250 -7.28 -10.54 20.80
CA LEU A 250 -6.91 -9.61 19.75
C LEU A 250 -5.78 -8.64 20.14
N LEU A 251 -5.57 -8.39 21.44
CA LEU A 251 -4.46 -7.54 21.88
C LEU A 251 -3.08 -8.20 21.61
N GLU A 252 -2.99 -9.51 21.69
CA GLU A 252 -1.76 -10.22 21.33
C GLU A 252 -1.47 -10.13 19.82
N ILE A 253 -2.50 -10.23 18.98
CA ILE A 253 -2.38 -9.98 17.53
C ILE A 253 -1.93 -8.54 17.28
N TYR A 254 -2.55 -7.56 17.95
CA TYR A 254 -2.17 -6.16 17.83
C TYR A 254 -0.71 -5.91 18.23
N ASN A 255 -0.25 -6.49 19.34
CA ASN A 255 1.12 -6.33 19.80
C ASN A 255 2.14 -6.86 18.80
N ASP A 256 1.79 -7.87 18.03
CA ASP A 256 2.62 -8.39 16.96
C ASP A 256 2.56 -7.48 15.72
N HIS A 257 1.35 -7.06 15.33
CA HIS A 257 1.14 -6.19 14.17
C HIS A 257 1.75 -4.80 14.31
N ARG A 258 1.74 -4.16 15.48
CA ARG A 258 2.31 -2.81 15.67
C ARG A 258 3.84 -2.77 15.44
N ARG A 259 4.53 -3.92 15.51
CA ARG A 259 5.96 -4.02 15.19
C ARG A 259 6.28 -3.63 13.75
N ILE A 260 5.28 -3.65 12.85
CA ILE A 260 5.43 -3.24 11.45
C ILE A 260 5.75 -1.75 11.26
N ILE A 261 5.45 -0.90 12.25
CA ILE A 261 5.70 0.54 12.20
C ILE A 261 7.17 0.83 11.90
N LYS A 262 8.09 0.15 12.59
CA LYS A 262 9.54 0.35 12.40
C LYS A 262 10.04 -0.03 11.00
N PRO A 263 9.76 -1.23 10.45
CA PRO A 263 10.12 -1.54 9.06
C PRO A 263 9.54 -0.58 8.04
N VAL A 264 8.29 -0.14 8.21
CA VAL A 264 7.65 0.83 7.30
C VAL A 264 8.37 2.16 7.33
N LEU A 265 8.69 2.69 8.51
CA LEU A 265 9.47 3.93 8.62
C LEU A 265 10.86 3.81 7.97
N ASN A 266 11.55 2.70 8.18
CA ASN A 266 12.86 2.47 7.57
C ASN A 266 12.76 2.42 6.03
N ILE A 267 11.79 1.71 5.46
CA ILE A 267 11.56 1.67 4.02
C ILE A 267 11.27 3.07 3.47
N GLN A 268 10.39 3.81 4.13
CA GLN A 268 10.03 5.16 3.69
C GLN A 268 11.22 6.12 3.79
N ALA A 269 12.03 6.02 4.84
CA ALA A 269 13.23 6.84 5.02
C ALA A 269 14.33 6.51 4.00
N ASN A 270 14.60 5.23 3.77
CA ASN A 270 15.60 4.77 2.79
C ASN A 270 15.21 5.18 1.36
N GLY A 271 13.92 5.07 1.03
CA GLY A 271 13.42 5.31 -0.31
C GLY A 271 13.98 4.35 -1.35
N ILE A 272 13.49 4.47 -2.58
CA ILE A 272 13.95 3.68 -3.72
C ILE A 272 14.56 4.59 -4.79
N ARG A 273 15.78 4.31 -5.24
CA ARG A 273 16.45 5.13 -6.24
C ARG A 273 15.71 5.08 -7.58
N PHE A 274 15.48 6.27 -8.14
CA PHE A 274 14.76 6.51 -9.38
C PHE A 274 15.64 7.20 -10.43
N TYR A 275 15.66 6.67 -11.65
CA TYR A 275 16.45 7.21 -12.75
C TYR A 275 15.73 8.36 -13.46
N TYR A 276 15.73 9.54 -12.86
CA TYR A 276 14.99 10.72 -13.29
C TYR A 276 15.18 11.07 -14.78
N ASN A 277 16.43 11.18 -15.24
CA ASN A 277 16.73 11.49 -16.64
C ASN A 277 16.31 10.38 -17.62
N LYS A 278 16.36 9.09 -17.18
CA LYS A 278 15.86 7.97 -17.98
C LYS A 278 14.33 8.02 -18.11
N ALA A 279 13.65 8.46 -17.05
CA ALA A 279 12.20 8.62 -17.04
C ALA A 279 11.74 9.73 -18.01
N ILE A 280 12.44 10.88 -18.05
CA ILE A 280 12.15 11.95 -19.01
C ILE A 280 12.31 11.43 -20.45
N LYS A 281 13.41 10.74 -20.75
CA LYS A 281 13.61 10.14 -22.08
C LYS A 281 12.54 9.10 -22.44
N ALA A 282 12.08 8.32 -21.45
CA ALA A 282 11.00 7.37 -21.65
C ALA A 282 9.67 8.04 -22.02
N ILE A 283 9.33 9.18 -21.38
CA ILE A 283 8.16 9.97 -21.75
C ILE A 283 8.26 10.46 -23.19
N GLN A 284 9.43 10.98 -23.60
CA GLN A 284 9.66 11.45 -24.97
C GLN A 284 9.45 10.31 -25.98
N SER A 285 10.09 9.14 -25.77
CA SER A 285 9.95 7.98 -26.63
C SER A 285 8.49 7.48 -26.71
N LEU A 286 7.80 7.38 -25.56
CA LEU A 286 6.40 6.95 -25.53
C LEU A 286 5.47 7.95 -26.23
N THR A 287 5.79 9.26 -26.18
CA THR A 287 5.03 10.31 -26.91
C THR A 287 5.19 10.14 -28.41
N GLU A 288 6.40 9.91 -28.89
CA GLU A 288 6.66 9.63 -30.31
C GLU A 288 5.96 8.35 -30.78
N GLU A 289 5.95 7.30 -29.94
CA GLU A 289 5.25 6.04 -30.22
C GLU A 289 3.71 6.17 -30.30
N LEU A 290 3.10 7.25 -29.79
CA LEU A 290 1.66 7.48 -29.91
C LEU A 290 1.25 7.96 -31.30
N ILE A 291 2.14 8.66 -32.02
CA ILE A 291 1.82 9.34 -33.28
C ILE A 291 1.17 8.38 -34.30
N PRO A 292 1.75 7.21 -34.65
CA PRO A 292 1.16 6.36 -35.68
C PRO A 292 -0.23 5.84 -35.31
N PHE A 293 -0.51 5.61 -34.03
CA PHE A 293 -1.84 5.18 -33.58
C PHE A 293 -2.85 6.31 -33.61
N GLN A 294 -2.43 7.57 -33.33
CA GLN A 294 -3.26 8.76 -33.42
C GLN A 294 -3.60 9.06 -34.88
N GLU A 295 -2.65 8.89 -35.79
CA GLU A 295 -2.87 9.03 -37.23
C GLU A 295 -3.93 8.04 -37.74
N VAL A 296 -3.86 6.76 -37.36
CA VAL A 296 -4.89 5.77 -37.72
C VAL A 296 -6.26 6.20 -37.22
N ILE A 297 -6.37 6.73 -36.00
CA ILE A 297 -7.66 7.21 -35.45
C ILE A 297 -8.14 8.44 -36.23
N SER A 298 -7.26 9.39 -36.52
CA SER A 298 -7.59 10.60 -37.27
C SER A 298 -8.05 10.31 -38.71
N ASP A 299 -7.35 9.40 -39.39
CA ASP A 299 -7.68 8.97 -40.75
C ASP A 299 -9.06 8.31 -40.86
N VAL A 300 -9.43 7.53 -39.84
CA VAL A 300 -10.66 6.70 -39.87
C VAL A 300 -11.85 7.42 -39.25
N ALA A 301 -11.63 8.16 -38.14
CA ALA A 301 -12.72 8.82 -37.39
C ALA A 301 -12.76 10.35 -37.52
N GLY A 302 -11.75 10.94 -38.18
CA GLY A 302 -11.61 12.40 -38.38
C GLY A 302 -10.83 13.06 -37.24
N GLU A 303 -10.24 14.24 -37.56
CA GLU A 303 -9.38 14.99 -36.61
C GLU A 303 -10.09 15.44 -35.32
N ASP A 304 -11.40 15.69 -35.39
CA ASP A 304 -12.21 16.12 -34.24
C ASP A 304 -12.63 14.97 -33.33
N PHE A 305 -12.29 13.73 -33.65
CA PHE A 305 -12.69 12.58 -32.86
C PHE A 305 -11.84 12.46 -31.55
N ASN A 306 -12.54 12.50 -30.45
CA ASN A 306 -11.91 12.33 -29.13
C ASN A 306 -12.05 10.90 -28.61
N TYR A 307 -11.05 10.07 -28.81
CA TYR A 307 -11.01 8.67 -28.33
C TYR A 307 -11.08 8.51 -26.80
N ARG A 308 -10.86 9.59 -26.02
CA ARG A 308 -11.06 9.61 -24.57
C ARG A 308 -12.51 9.83 -24.17
N SER A 309 -13.35 10.34 -25.09
CA SER A 309 -14.79 10.51 -24.88
C SER A 309 -15.49 9.16 -24.98
N THR A 310 -15.94 8.63 -23.85
CA THR A 310 -16.70 7.36 -23.83
C THR A 310 -18.00 7.45 -24.67
N LYS A 311 -18.57 8.63 -24.82
CA LYS A 311 -19.76 8.86 -25.66
C LYS A 311 -19.42 8.70 -27.14
N GLN A 312 -18.44 9.45 -27.63
CA GLN A 312 -18.01 9.39 -29.04
C GLN A 312 -17.52 7.98 -29.42
N LEU A 313 -16.80 7.34 -28.49
CA LEU A 313 -16.30 5.98 -28.72
C LEU A 313 -17.44 4.95 -28.80
N ARG A 314 -18.51 5.09 -28.01
CA ARG A 314 -19.71 4.24 -28.13
C ARG A 314 -20.40 4.43 -29.47
N GLU A 315 -20.65 5.69 -29.86
CA GLU A 315 -21.25 6.02 -31.14
C GLU A 315 -20.45 5.42 -32.30
N LEU A 316 -19.13 5.54 -32.28
CA LEU A 316 -18.28 5.00 -33.32
C LEU A 316 -18.31 3.45 -33.34
N LEU A 317 -18.09 2.80 -32.22
CA LEU A 317 -17.97 1.33 -32.17
C LEU A 317 -19.33 0.62 -32.34
N TYR A 318 -20.36 1.07 -31.65
CA TYR A 318 -21.61 0.33 -31.58
C TYR A 318 -22.67 0.87 -32.57
N ASP A 319 -22.69 2.19 -32.83
CA ASP A 319 -23.68 2.75 -33.72
C ASP A 319 -23.18 2.83 -35.17
N TYR A 320 -21.91 3.14 -35.41
CA TYR A 320 -21.37 3.23 -36.76
C TYR A 320 -20.82 1.87 -37.26
N TYR A 321 -19.82 1.30 -36.56
CA TYR A 321 -19.20 0.02 -36.96
C TYR A 321 -20.00 -1.22 -36.57
N LYS A 322 -21.08 -1.08 -35.76
CA LYS A 322 -21.97 -2.18 -35.38
C LYS A 322 -21.26 -3.34 -34.67
N PHE A 323 -20.21 -3.07 -33.89
CA PHE A 323 -19.68 -4.09 -32.99
C PHE A 323 -20.72 -4.61 -32.02
N PRO A 324 -20.70 -5.87 -31.65
CA PRO A 324 -21.65 -6.40 -30.66
C PRO A 324 -21.38 -5.80 -29.27
N VAL A 325 -22.46 -5.49 -28.53
CA VAL A 325 -22.38 -5.05 -27.15
C VAL A 325 -22.15 -6.26 -26.26
N LEU A 326 -20.89 -6.53 -25.93
CA LEU A 326 -20.49 -7.69 -25.11
C LEU A 326 -20.77 -7.45 -23.62
N PHE A 327 -20.44 -6.26 -23.14
CA PHE A 327 -20.59 -5.87 -21.73
C PHE A 327 -21.25 -4.51 -21.60
N LYS A 328 -21.91 -4.30 -20.46
CA LYS A 328 -22.55 -3.03 -20.10
C LYS A 328 -21.98 -2.48 -18.81
N THR A 329 -21.95 -1.16 -18.67
CA THR A 329 -21.60 -0.47 -17.42
C THR A 329 -22.67 -0.68 -16.36
N GLY A 330 -22.39 -0.34 -15.11
CA GLY A 330 -23.40 -0.39 -14.04
C GLY A 330 -24.64 0.51 -14.26
N LYS A 331 -24.54 1.47 -15.20
CA LYS A 331 -25.67 2.32 -15.65
C LYS A 331 -26.41 1.76 -16.86
N GLY A 332 -26.02 0.59 -17.37
CA GLY A 332 -26.66 -0.10 -18.49
C GLY A 332 -26.13 0.31 -19.88
N ASP A 333 -25.21 1.26 -19.98
CA ASP A 333 -24.60 1.67 -21.25
C ASP A 333 -23.61 0.62 -21.77
N PRO A 334 -23.38 0.52 -23.11
CA PRO A 334 -22.32 -0.32 -23.66
C PRO A 334 -20.95 0.03 -23.08
N SER A 335 -20.19 -0.97 -22.61
CA SER A 335 -18.84 -0.75 -22.08
C SER A 335 -17.84 -0.47 -23.20
N THR A 336 -16.88 0.40 -22.90
CA THR A 336 -15.70 0.69 -23.72
C THR A 336 -14.42 0.60 -22.89
N ASP A 337 -14.46 -0.17 -21.79
CA ASP A 337 -13.27 -0.44 -20.97
C ASP A 337 -12.24 -1.31 -21.71
N ALA A 338 -11.04 -1.41 -21.14
CA ALA A 338 -9.95 -2.15 -21.76
C ALA A 338 -10.32 -3.61 -22.02
N GLY A 339 -10.95 -4.31 -21.05
CA GLY A 339 -11.32 -5.70 -21.19
C GLY A 339 -12.36 -5.93 -22.29
N THR A 340 -13.34 -5.01 -22.45
CA THR A 340 -14.29 -5.04 -23.55
C THR A 340 -13.59 -4.89 -24.90
N LEU A 341 -12.70 -3.89 -25.01
CA LEU A 341 -11.96 -3.63 -26.25
C LEU A 341 -11.02 -4.78 -26.61
N GLU A 342 -10.31 -5.35 -25.64
CA GLU A 342 -9.46 -6.54 -25.83
C GLU A 342 -10.27 -7.75 -26.33
N THR A 343 -11.48 -7.94 -25.79
CA THR A 343 -12.37 -9.01 -26.25
C THR A 343 -12.86 -8.76 -27.66
N LEU A 344 -13.19 -7.50 -28.01
CA LEU A 344 -13.54 -7.13 -29.39
C LEU A 344 -12.36 -7.35 -30.34
N ALA A 345 -11.15 -6.88 -29.99
CA ALA A 345 -9.94 -7.06 -30.78
C ALA A 345 -9.60 -8.54 -31.03
N SER A 346 -9.83 -9.40 -30.04
CA SER A 346 -9.49 -10.83 -30.14
C SER A 346 -10.49 -11.64 -30.97
N ASN A 347 -11.78 -11.29 -30.90
CA ASN A 347 -12.85 -12.14 -31.42
C ASN A 347 -13.50 -11.64 -32.72
N TYR A 348 -13.30 -10.37 -33.07
CA TYR A 348 -13.99 -9.75 -34.20
C TYR A 348 -12.98 -9.05 -35.14
N ARG A 349 -12.89 -9.55 -36.39
CA ARG A 349 -12.01 -9.01 -37.43
C ARG A 349 -12.84 -8.32 -38.51
N GLN A 350 -13.59 -7.29 -38.13
CA GLN A 350 -14.42 -6.49 -39.04
C GLN A 350 -13.81 -5.09 -39.26
N SER A 351 -14.36 -4.32 -40.19
CA SER A 351 -13.99 -2.91 -40.42
C SER A 351 -14.09 -2.08 -39.13
N GLY A 352 -13.11 -1.25 -38.88
CA GLY A 352 -12.98 -0.44 -37.66
C GLY A 352 -12.21 -1.11 -36.52
N ILE A 353 -11.71 -2.35 -36.70
CA ILE A 353 -10.92 -3.03 -35.66
C ILE A 353 -9.57 -2.34 -35.44
N GLU A 354 -9.00 -1.75 -36.49
CA GLU A 354 -7.76 -0.95 -36.43
C GLU A 354 -7.86 0.22 -35.44
N ILE A 355 -9.06 0.78 -35.28
CA ILE A 355 -9.30 1.82 -34.25
C ILE A 355 -9.26 1.22 -32.87
N VAL A 356 -9.88 0.06 -32.67
CA VAL A 356 -9.88 -0.64 -31.36
C VAL A 356 -8.46 -0.97 -30.96
N ASP A 357 -7.67 -1.54 -31.87
CA ASP A 357 -6.27 -1.88 -31.64
C ASP A 357 -5.44 -0.61 -31.32
N SER A 358 -5.63 0.47 -32.08
CA SER A 358 -4.94 1.74 -31.84
C SER A 358 -5.31 2.37 -30.50
N ILE A 359 -6.58 2.36 -30.11
CA ILE A 359 -7.03 2.88 -28.81
C ILE A 359 -6.42 2.06 -27.66
N LEU A 360 -6.34 0.73 -27.77
CA LEU A 360 -5.71 -0.12 -26.78
C LEU A 360 -4.21 0.21 -26.61
N GLU A 361 -3.49 0.37 -27.72
CA GLU A 361 -2.07 0.72 -27.70
C GLU A 361 -1.83 2.13 -27.14
N ILE A 362 -2.70 3.11 -27.45
CA ILE A 362 -2.64 4.47 -26.88
C ILE A 362 -2.89 4.41 -25.36
N ARG A 363 -3.98 3.78 -24.92
CA ARG A 363 -4.34 3.71 -23.50
C ARG A 363 -3.25 3.06 -22.64
N LYS A 364 -2.58 2.04 -23.17
CA LYS A 364 -1.46 1.37 -22.53
C LYS A 364 -0.28 2.32 -22.32
N ARG A 365 0.11 3.07 -23.36
CA ARG A 365 1.20 4.05 -23.29
C ARG A 365 0.85 5.22 -22.39
N GLU A 366 -0.35 5.78 -22.52
CA GLU A 366 -0.82 6.88 -21.65
C GLU A 366 -0.85 6.47 -20.17
N THR A 367 -1.24 5.23 -19.89
CA THR A 367 -1.20 4.70 -18.52
C THR A 367 0.23 4.62 -18.00
N THR A 368 1.17 4.13 -18.81
CA THR A 368 2.59 4.08 -18.47
C THR A 368 3.15 5.49 -18.24
N MET A 369 2.86 6.43 -19.16
CA MET A 369 3.28 7.83 -19.03
C MET A 369 2.71 8.49 -17.78
N ARG A 370 1.47 8.20 -17.41
CA ARG A 370 0.86 8.71 -16.18
C ARG A 370 1.59 8.22 -14.93
N TYR A 371 2.01 6.94 -14.88
CA TYR A 371 2.84 6.44 -13.78
C TYR A 371 4.19 7.14 -13.74
N ILE A 372 4.87 7.29 -14.90
CA ILE A 372 6.18 7.94 -14.96
C ILE A 372 6.07 9.41 -14.52
N ASN A 373 5.07 10.17 -15.00
CA ASN A 373 4.83 11.55 -14.59
C ASN A 373 4.55 11.67 -13.09
N ASN A 374 3.77 10.74 -12.53
CA ASN A 374 3.55 10.69 -11.09
C ASN A 374 4.87 10.44 -10.34
N TYR A 375 5.72 9.51 -10.79
CA TYR A 375 7.03 9.30 -10.17
C TYR A 375 7.95 10.53 -10.29
N LEU A 376 7.96 11.21 -11.45
CA LEU A 376 8.73 12.45 -11.64
C LEU A 376 8.28 13.54 -10.66
N SER A 377 6.98 13.69 -10.40
CA SER A 377 6.46 14.70 -9.47
C SER A 377 6.78 14.43 -8.00
N PHE A 378 7.06 13.16 -7.63
CA PHE A 378 7.44 12.76 -6.27
C PHE A 378 8.94 12.54 -6.08
N ALA A 379 9.75 12.72 -7.13
CA ALA A 379 11.18 12.46 -7.06
C ALA A 379 11.90 13.53 -6.25
N THR A 380 12.53 13.11 -5.15
CA THR A 380 13.34 13.97 -4.29
C THR A 380 14.81 13.84 -4.66
N ALA A 381 15.49 14.97 -4.87
CA ALA A 381 16.89 15.04 -5.26
C ALA A 381 17.82 15.09 -4.05
N TYR A 382 18.82 14.23 -4.03
CA TYR A 382 19.89 14.22 -3.01
C TYR A 382 21.25 14.40 -3.66
N VAL A 383 22.03 15.34 -3.15
CA VAL A 383 23.40 15.59 -3.60
C VAL A 383 24.35 14.69 -2.82
N THR A 384 24.96 13.74 -3.50
CA THR A 384 25.88 12.76 -2.91
C THR A 384 27.30 13.04 -3.38
N LYS A 385 28.25 13.20 -2.43
CA LYS A 385 29.69 13.27 -2.70
C LYS A 385 30.29 11.87 -2.61
N TYR A 386 31.06 11.49 -3.62
CA TYR A 386 31.75 10.20 -3.66
C TYR A 386 33.21 10.35 -3.18
N THR A 387 33.82 9.23 -2.85
CA THR A 387 35.22 9.18 -2.35
C THR A 387 36.27 9.68 -3.35
N ASP A 388 35.93 9.67 -4.65
CA ASP A 388 36.75 10.22 -5.73
C ASP A 388 36.63 11.75 -5.88
N GLY A 389 35.84 12.41 -5.00
CA GLY A 389 35.58 13.84 -5.02
C GLY A 389 34.46 14.26 -5.99
N SER A 390 33.90 13.35 -6.79
CA SER A 390 32.79 13.66 -7.66
C SER A 390 31.49 13.91 -6.87
N THR A 391 30.60 14.73 -7.44
CA THR A 391 29.30 15.02 -6.85
C THR A 391 28.21 14.64 -7.85
N HIS A 392 27.27 13.81 -7.41
CA HIS A 392 26.16 13.36 -8.22
C HIS A 392 24.83 13.69 -7.56
N THR A 393 23.86 14.13 -8.35
CA THR A 393 22.47 14.26 -7.90
C THR A 393 21.75 12.94 -8.16
N LEU A 394 21.35 12.28 -7.10
CA LEU A 394 20.54 11.07 -7.15
C LEU A 394 19.09 11.41 -6.78
N HIS A 395 18.14 10.78 -7.45
CA HIS A 395 16.72 10.96 -7.15
C HIS A 395 16.17 9.71 -6.50
N TYR A 396 15.34 9.91 -5.49
CA TYR A 396 14.67 8.83 -4.76
C TYR A 396 13.16 9.10 -4.68
N LEU A 397 12.40 8.04 -4.67
CA LEU A 397 11.00 8.05 -4.29
C LEU A 397 10.87 7.48 -2.88
N HIS A 398 9.98 8.08 -2.08
CA HIS A 398 9.66 7.63 -0.73
C HIS A 398 8.17 7.27 -0.65
N PRO A 399 7.75 6.11 -1.22
CA PRO A 399 6.34 5.72 -1.22
C PRO A 399 5.82 5.55 0.21
N SER A 400 4.66 6.11 0.50
CA SER A 400 3.96 5.82 1.74
C SER A 400 3.42 4.39 1.68
N LEU A 401 3.77 3.57 2.67
CA LEU A 401 3.23 2.23 2.86
C LEU A 401 2.20 2.26 3.99
N ASN A 402 0.96 1.87 3.68
CA ASN A 402 -0.10 1.79 4.66
C ASN A 402 -0.42 0.33 4.99
N ALA A 403 -0.18 -0.07 6.23
CA ALA A 403 -0.40 -1.43 6.72
C ALA A 403 -1.88 -1.78 6.94
N THR A 404 -2.77 -0.79 6.91
CA THR A 404 -4.22 -0.91 7.17
C THR A 404 -5.07 -0.38 6.01
N GLY A 405 -4.47 -0.15 4.85
CA GLY A 405 -5.13 0.49 3.71
C GLY A 405 -5.95 -0.45 2.82
N THR A 406 -6.13 -1.71 3.21
CA THR A 406 -6.97 -2.71 2.51
C THR A 406 -7.87 -3.42 3.52
N SER A 407 -8.99 -3.98 3.07
CA SER A 407 -9.87 -4.82 3.91
C SER A 407 -9.26 -6.19 4.26
N THR A 408 -8.10 -6.51 3.72
CA THR A 408 -7.25 -7.64 4.11
C THR A 408 -6.05 -7.13 4.89
N THR A 409 -5.07 -7.95 5.19
CA THR A 409 -3.84 -7.49 5.87
C THR A 409 -2.76 -7.00 4.91
N ARG A 410 -3.02 -6.94 3.59
CA ARG A 410 -2.05 -6.46 2.60
C ARG A 410 -1.76 -4.96 2.75
N PHE A 411 -0.58 -4.55 2.35
CA PHE A 411 -0.25 -3.14 2.22
C PHE A 411 -0.99 -2.47 1.06
N SER A 412 -1.32 -1.21 1.24
CA SER A 412 -1.51 -0.27 0.15
C SER A 412 -0.36 0.74 0.10
N SER A 413 -0.21 1.43 -1.02
CA SER A 413 0.83 2.44 -1.19
C SER A 413 0.32 3.66 -1.93
N SER A 414 0.84 4.83 -1.55
CA SER A 414 0.49 6.12 -2.15
C SER A 414 1.70 7.07 -2.12
N ASN A 415 1.63 8.16 -2.83
CA ASN A 415 2.55 9.31 -2.79
C ASN A 415 4.05 8.94 -2.99
N PRO A 416 4.45 8.30 -4.09
CA PRO A 416 3.65 7.69 -5.14
C PRO A 416 3.27 6.25 -4.83
N ASN A 417 2.32 5.65 -5.60
CA ASN A 417 1.99 4.24 -5.42
C ASN A 417 3.13 3.32 -5.90
N GLY A 418 3.90 2.79 -4.96
CA GLY A 418 5.00 1.87 -5.23
C GLY A 418 4.57 0.43 -5.55
N GLN A 419 3.33 0.03 -5.19
CA GLN A 419 2.81 -1.32 -5.46
C GLN A 419 2.47 -1.53 -6.96
N ASN A 420 2.40 -0.46 -7.76
CA ASN A 420 2.06 -0.53 -9.18
C ASN A 420 3.28 -0.48 -10.12
N ILE A 421 4.50 -0.66 -9.62
CA ILE A 421 5.72 -0.74 -10.45
C ILE A 421 5.73 -2.10 -11.16
N SER A 422 5.03 -2.17 -12.31
CA SER A 422 4.83 -3.42 -13.04
C SER A 422 6.07 -3.86 -13.83
N LYS A 423 6.20 -5.18 -13.98
CA LYS A 423 7.06 -5.78 -15.02
C LYS A 423 6.38 -5.52 -16.37
N GLY A 424 7.13 -5.05 -17.38
CA GLY A 424 6.66 -5.12 -18.75
C GLY A 424 6.58 -6.59 -19.18
N GLU A 425 5.43 -7.04 -19.68
CA GLU A 425 5.33 -8.35 -20.30
C GLU A 425 5.67 -8.23 -21.78
N ASP A 426 6.53 -9.12 -22.30
CA ASP A 426 6.77 -9.25 -23.73
C ASP A 426 5.46 -9.76 -24.37
N VAL A 427 4.84 -8.95 -25.21
CA VAL A 427 3.70 -9.37 -26.00
C VAL A 427 4.24 -10.00 -27.28
N VAL A 428 3.85 -11.23 -27.55
CA VAL A 428 4.15 -11.89 -28.83
C VAL A 428 3.05 -11.51 -29.81
N ASP A 429 3.41 -10.83 -30.92
CA ASP A 429 2.46 -10.49 -31.97
C ASP A 429 2.04 -11.71 -32.81
N ASP A 430 1.04 -11.56 -33.66
CA ASP A 430 0.52 -12.64 -34.52
C ASP A 430 1.57 -13.25 -35.46
N SER A 431 2.71 -12.56 -35.64
CA SER A 431 3.85 -13.04 -36.42
C SER A 431 4.85 -13.85 -35.59
N GLY A 432 4.63 -14.01 -34.29
CA GLY A 432 5.55 -14.65 -33.35
C GLY A 432 6.70 -13.76 -32.89
N LYS A 433 6.70 -12.46 -33.25
CA LYS A 433 7.73 -11.51 -32.86
C LYS A 433 7.40 -10.93 -31.49
N LYS A 434 8.37 -10.99 -30.58
CA LYS A 434 8.24 -10.36 -29.26
C LYS A 434 8.25 -8.83 -29.39
N LYS A 435 7.15 -8.19 -29.01
CA LYS A 435 7.03 -6.74 -28.87
C LYS A 435 7.36 -6.38 -27.43
N LYS A 436 8.47 -5.64 -27.25
CA LYS A 436 8.88 -5.19 -25.91
C LYS A 436 7.90 -4.14 -25.40
N VAL A 437 7.21 -4.44 -24.31
CA VAL A 437 6.42 -3.46 -23.57
C VAL A 437 7.35 -2.71 -22.62
N PHE A 438 7.14 -1.40 -22.46
CA PHE A 438 7.97 -0.60 -21.55
C PHE A 438 7.88 -1.15 -20.13
N ASN A 439 9.04 -1.50 -19.56
CA ASN A 439 9.16 -2.06 -18.23
C ASN A 439 9.46 -0.93 -17.22
N LEU A 440 8.48 -0.56 -16.41
CA LEU A 440 8.65 0.49 -15.40
C LEU A 440 9.79 0.20 -14.42
N ARG A 441 10.11 -1.08 -14.15
CA ARG A 441 11.22 -1.49 -13.29
C ARG A 441 12.60 -1.07 -13.83
N GLU A 442 12.72 -0.76 -15.12
CA GLU A 442 13.96 -0.22 -15.70
C GLU A 442 14.28 1.22 -15.23
N LEU A 443 13.31 1.91 -14.64
CA LEU A 443 13.50 3.25 -14.08
C LEU A 443 14.03 3.24 -12.64
N PHE A 444 14.28 2.05 -12.08
CA PHE A 444 14.73 1.87 -10.71
C PHE A 444 15.96 0.98 -10.65
N GLY A 445 16.87 1.23 -9.72
CA GLY A 445 18.06 0.41 -9.53
C GLY A 445 18.98 0.93 -8.44
N PRO A 446 19.99 0.15 -8.04
CA PRO A 446 20.87 0.51 -6.93
C PRO A 446 21.67 1.78 -7.21
N PRO A 447 22.03 2.56 -6.16
CA PRO A 447 22.99 3.64 -6.29
C PRO A 447 24.41 3.10 -6.61
N PRO A 448 25.31 3.94 -7.13
CA PRO A 448 26.68 3.52 -7.37
C PRO A 448 27.34 2.95 -6.11
N GLY A 449 28.03 1.82 -6.24
CA GLY A 449 28.66 1.12 -5.11
C GLY A 449 27.74 0.20 -4.34
N TYR A 450 26.46 0.06 -4.75
CA TYR A 450 25.49 -0.82 -4.12
C TYR A 450 24.94 -1.84 -5.12
N VAL A 451 24.33 -2.88 -4.59
CA VAL A 451 23.52 -3.87 -5.30
C VAL A 451 22.19 -4.04 -4.59
N TRP A 452 21.17 -4.52 -5.32
CA TRP A 452 19.93 -4.94 -4.68
C TRP A 452 19.81 -6.45 -4.73
N TYR A 453 19.24 -7.00 -3.65
CA TYR A 453 18.74 -8.35 -3.60
C TYR A 453 17.22 -8.30 -3.59
N THR A 454 16.58 -9.00 -4.52
CA THR A 454 15.12 -9.11 -4.57
C THR A 454 14.75 -10.54 -4.23
N ILE A 455 13.90 -10.72 -3.24
CA ILE A 455 13.51 -12.04 -2.74
C ILE A 455 12.00 -12.14 -2.79
N ASP A 456 11.50 -13.15 -3.50
CA ASP A 456 10.10 -13.29 -3.91
C ASP A 456 9.57 -14.67 -3.51
N TYR A 457 8.35 -14.75 -2.97
CA TYR A 457 7.74 -16.04 -2.64
C TYR A 457 7.26 -16.77 -3.89
N LYS A 458 7.49 -18.08 -3.93
CA LYS A 458 6.99 -18.93 -5.01
C LYS A 458 5.51 -19.23 -4.83
N SER A 459 4.66 -18.73 -5.73
CA SER A 459 3.22 -19.08 -5.77
C SER A 459 2.53 -18.98 -4.40
N LEU A 460 2.84 -17.98 -3.59
CA LEU A 460 2.45 -17.88 -2.19
C LEU A 460 0.94 -18.11 -1.96
N GLN A 461 0.08 -17.45 -2.73
CA GLN A 461 -1.38 -17.60 -2.59
C GLN A 461 -1.87 -19.03 -2.81
N LEU A 462 -1.28 -19.74 -3.77
CA LEU A 462 -1.71 -21.11 -4.06
C LEU A 462 -1.19 -22.10 -3.01
N ILE A 463 -0.01 -21.84 -2.44
CA ILE A 463 0.50 -22.57 -1.28
C ILE A 463 -0.41 -22.39 -0.08
N ILE A 464 -0.77 -21.14 0.24
CA ILE A 464 -1.72 -20.82 1.33
C ILE A 464 -3.05 -21.54 1.08
N PHE A 465 -3.56 -21.49 -0.15
CA PHE A 465 -4.80 -22.17 -0.51
C PHE A 465 -4.73 -23.70 -0.30
N ALA A 466 -3.60 -24.32 -0.63
CA ALA A 466 -3.37 -25.74 -0.39
C ALA A 466 -3.40 -26.07 1.12
N TYR A 467 -2.69 -25.32 1.94
CA TYR A 467 -2.65 -25.54 3.39
C TYR A 467 -3.98 -25.22 4.07
N GLU A 468 -4.63 -24.10 3.75
CA GLU A 468 -5.95 -23.74 4.31
C GLU A 468 -7.03 -24.76 3.92
N SER A 469 -6.97 -25.30 2.69
CA SER A 469 -7.92 -26.33 2.25
C SER A 469 -7.63 -27.72 2.82
N GLY A 470 -6.43 -27.97 3.31
CA GLY A 470 -5.98 -29.28 3.77
C GLY A 470 -6.03 -30.33 2.65
N ASP A 471 -5.81 -29.91 1.38
CA ASP A 471 -5.82 -30.84 0.26
C ASP A 471 -4.44 -31.51 0.09
N ASP A 472 -4.37 -32.80 0.42
CA ASP A 472 -3.12 -33.57 0.42
C ASP A 472 -2.45 -33.59 -0.96
N GLY A 473 -3.22 -33.61 -2.04
CA GLY A 473 -2.68 -33.63 -3.40
C GLY A 473 -1.93 -32.34 -3.75
N LEU A 474 -2.50 -31.20 -3.40
CA LEU A 474 -1.86 -29.90 -3.60
C LEU A 474 -0.65 -29.73 -2.68
N ILE A 475 -0.79 -30.05 -1.39
CA ILE A 475 0.31 -29.93 -0.40
C ILE A 475 1.49 -30.80 -0.80
N THR A 476 1.25 -32.09 -1.16
CA THR A 476 2.31 -33.00 -1.58
C THR A 476 3.03 -32.52 -2.83
N THR A 477 2.28 -31.92 -3.79
CA THR A 477 2.87 -31.34 -5.00
C THR A 477 3.87 -30.24 -4.66
N PHE A 478 3.53 -29.35 -3.74
CA PHE A 478 4.45 -28.29 -3.30
C PHE A 478 5.67 -28.83 -2.55
N LEU A 479 5.45 -29.75 -1.63
CA LEU A 479 6.55 -30.32 -0.82
C LEU A 479 7.56 -31.12 -1.65
N SER A 480 7.10 -31.72 -2.76
CA SER A 480 7.99 -32.41 -3.72
C SER A 480 8.69 -31.48 -4.71
N GLY A 481 8.48 -30.16 -4.62
CA GLY A 481 9.03 -29.18 -5.57
C GLY A 481 8.34 -29.22 -6.95
N GLY A 482 7.18 -29.87 -7.07
CA GLY A 482 6.41 -29.93 -8.30
C GLY A 482 5.72 -28.62 -8.66
N ASP A 483 5.36 -28.47 -9.94
CA ASP A 483 4.57 -27.35 -10.43
C ASP A 483 3.06 -27.60 -10.19
N PRO A 484 2.39 -26.87 -9.31
CA PRO A 484 0.98 -27.07 -9.01
C PRO A 484 0.08 -26.80 -10.21
N HIS A 485 0.45 -25.88 -11.09
CA HIS A 485 -0.32 -25.62 -12.31
C HIS A 485 -0.18 -26.76 -13.30
N HIS A 486 0.99 -27.38 -13.38
CA HIS A 486 1.20 -28.60 -14.14
C HIS A 486 0.34 -29.76 -13.59
N TYR A 487 0.37 -29.97 -12.27
CA TYR A 487 -0.40 -31.02 -11.60
C TYR A 487 -1.91 -30.88 -11.83
N VAL A 488 -2.44 -29.65 -11.68
CA VAL A 488 -3.84 -29.34 -11.97
C VAL A 488 -4.16 -29.55 -13.46
N ALA A 489 -3.28 -29.16 -14.37
CA ALA A 489 -3.44 -29.35 -15.81
C ALA A 489 -3.50 -30.86 -16.16
N CYS A 490 -2.65 -31.68 -15.55
CA CYS A 490 -2.70 -33.13 -15.74
C CYS A 490 -4.08 -33.70 -15.45
N GLY A 491 -4.68 -33.31 -14.33
CA GLY A 491 -6.03 -33.78 -13.97
C GLY A 491 -7.14 -33.21 -14.86
N LEU A 492 -7.13 -31.92 -15.13
CA LEU A 492 -8.17 -31.27 -15.95
C LEU A 492 -8.20 -31.78 -17.40
N PHE A 493 -7.02 -32.07 -17.96
CA PHE A 493 -6.88 -32.47 -19.36
C PHE A 493 -6.57 -33.98 -19.54
N ASN A 494 -6.55 -34.73 -18.44
CA ASN A 494 -6.26 -36.17 -18.42
C ASN A 494 -4.97 -36.51 -19.22
N THR A 495 -3.85 -35.86 -18.90
CA THR A 495 -2.57 -36.00 -19.57
C THR A 495 -1.43 -35.91 -18.55
N ASN A 496 -0.34 -36.64 -18.78
CA ASN A 496 0.87 -36.55 -17.96
C ASN A 496 1.86 -35.48 -18.47
N THR A 497 1.60 -34.94 -19.69
CA THR A 497 2.45 -33.94 -20.34
C THR A 497 1.61 -32.78 -20.87
N PRO A 498 1.04 -31.94 -20.01
CA PRO A 498 0.21 -30.83 -20.45
C PRO A 498 1.03 -29.85 -21.27
N THR A 499 0.41 -29.30 -22.32
CA THR A 499 0.99 -28.22 -23.12
C THR A 499 1.07 -26.93 -22.29
N GLU A 500 1.89 -25.99 -22.74
CA GLU A 500 2.01 -24.68 -22.07
C GLU A 500 0.65 -23.94 -22.03
N LEU A 501 -0.16 -24.08 -23.06
CA LEU A 501 -1.52 -23.53 -23.07
C LEU A 501 -2.41 -24.18 -21.98
N GLN A 502 -2.37 -25.50 -21.85
CA GLN A 502 -3.13 -26.23 -20.82
C GLN A 502 -2.65 -25.84 -19.40
N ARG A 503 -1.34 -25.70 -19.21
CA ARG A 503 -0.77 -25.22 -17.96
C ARG A 503 -1.24 -23.80 -17.62
N ARG A 504 -1.28 -22.89 -18.61
CA ARG A 504 -1.78 -21.53 -18.46
C ARG A 504 -3.28 -21.51 -18.11
N ILE A 505 -4.07 -22.34 -18.74
CA ILE A 505 -5.50 -22.51 -18.41
C ILE A 505 -5.65 -22.98 -16.96
N ALA A 506 -4.92 -24.01 -16.55
CA ALA A 506 -4.96 -24.52 -15.18
C ALA A 506 -4.54 -23.43 -14.16
N LYS A 507 -3.55 -22.61 -14.48
CA LYS A 507 -3.18 -21.43 -13.69
C LYS A 507 -4.37 -20.49 -13.52
N ASN A 508 -5.06 -20.14 -14.59
CA ASN A 508 -6.21 -19.24 -14.55
C ASN A 508 -7.40 -19.86 -13.78
N VAL A 509 -7.61 -21.17 -13.85
CA VAL A 509 -8.61 -21.90 -13.07
C VAL A 509 -8.29 -21.83 -11.59
N ASN A 510 -7.04 -22.12 -11.19
CA ASN A 510 -6.59 -22.03 -9.79
C ASN A 510 -6.84 -20.65 -9.20
N TYR A 511 -6.38 -19.60 -9.88
CA TYR A 511 -6.61 -18.23 -9.41
C TYR A 511 -8.10 -17.86 -9.43
N GLY A 512 -8.85 -18.30 -10.45
CA GLY A 512 -10.29 -18.10 -10.50
C GLY A 512 -10.99 -18.62 -9.25
N LEU A 513 -10.65 -19.83 -8.80
CA LEU A 513 -11.20 -20.41 -7.58
C LEU A 513 -10.79 -19.67 -6.32
N ILE A 514 -9.52 -19.32 -6.17
CA ILE A 514 -9.02 -18.48 -5.07
C ILE A 514 -9.80 -17.16 -5.00
N PHE A 515 -10.14 -16.57 -6.15
CA PHE A 515 -10.94 -15.34 -6.22
C PHE A 515 -12.46 -15.58 -6.15
N GLY A 516 -12.90 -16.80 -5.84
CA GLY A 516 -14.30 -17.13 -5.62
C GLY A 516 -15.14 -17.24 -6.91
N ALA A 517 -14.50 -17.52 -8.05
CA ALA A 517 -15.22 -17.74 -9.29
C ALA A 517 -16.10 -19.01 -9.19
N GLY A 518 -17.37 -18.87 -9.56
CA GLY A 518 -18.31 -19.98 -9.64
C GLY A 518 -18.14 -20.81 -10.92
N GLU A 519 -18.91 -21.91 -11.00
CA GLU A 519 -18.88 -22.91 -12.08
C GLU A 519 -18.87 -22.29 -13.48
N SER A 520 -19.82 -21.41 -13.79
CA SER A 520 -19.95 -20.80 -15.12
C SER A 520 -18.69 -20.04 -15.55
N LYS A 521 -18.03 -19.33 -14.62
CA LYS A 521 -16.80 -18.57 -14.90
C LYS A 521 -15.59 -19.48 -15.05
N ILE A 522 -15.49 -20.52 -14.24
CA ILE A 522 -14.39 -21.51 -14.31
C ILE A 522 -14.48 -22.30 -15.62
N ASP A 523 -15.67 -22.78 -15.99
CA ASP A 523 -15.89 -23.50 -17.24
C ASP A 523 -15.57 -22.63 -18.46
N ALA A 524 -15.99 -21.35 -18.42
CA ALA A 524 -15.64 -20.38 -19.47
C ALA A 524 -14.14 -20.12 -19.54
N THR A 525 -13.46 -19.98 -18.40
CA THR A 525 -12.00 -19.78 -18.33
C THR A 525 -11.23 -20.97 -18.94
N ALA A 526 -11.73 -22.18 -18.71
CA ALA A 526 -11.13 -23.40 -19.25
C ALA A 526 -11.52 -23.68 -20.71
N GLY A 527 -12.55 -23.00 -21.24
CA GLY A 527 -13.15 -23.33 -22.54
C GLY A 527 -13.85 -24.70 -22.59
N LYS A 528 -14.16 -25.28 -21.43
CA LYS A 528 -14.71 -26.65 -21.31
C LYS A 528 -15.75 -26.72 -20.18
N LYS A 529 -16.95 -27.11 -20.51
CA LYS A 529 -18.02 -27.37 -19.51
C LYS A 529 -17.64 -28.52 -18.57
N GLY A 530 -17.99 -28.39 -17.31
CA GLY A 530 -17.73 -29.39 -16.28
C GLY A 530 -16.33 -29.33 -15.68
N THR A 531 -15.51 -28.33 -16.04
CA THR A 531 -14.17 -28.13 -15.45
C THR A 531 -14.25 -27.91 -13.96
N PHE A 532 -15.22 -27.12 -13.49
CA PHE A 532 -15.43 -26.88 -12.05
C PHE A 532 -15.69 -28.18 -11.29
N LYS A 533 -16.52 -29.07 -11.86
CA LYS A 533 -16.79 -30.39 -11.27
C LYS A 533 -15.54 -31.26 -11.27
N LEU A 534 -14.82 -31.37 -12.40
CA LEU A 534 -13.56 -32.12 -12.49
C LEU A 534 -12.54 -31.67 -11.47
N TYR A 535 -12.40 -30.35 -11.29
CA TYR A 535 -11.50 -29.79 -10.29
C TYR A 535 -11.89 -30.22 -8.86
N ASN A 536 -13.15 -30.12 -8.52
CA ASN A 536 -13.67 -30.52 -7.20
C ASN A 536 -13.56 -32.02 -6.93
N ASP A 537 -13.70 -32.85 -7.97
CA ASP A 537 -13.50 -34.30 -7.88
C ASP A 537 -12.02 -34.67 -7.68
N GLN A 538 -11.11 -33.90 -8.30
CA GLN A 538 -9.66 -34.06 -8.13
C GLN A 538 -9.16 -33.53 -6.78
N PHE A 539 -9.74 -32.43 -6.29
CA PHE A 539 -9.35 -31.73 -5.07
C PHE A 539 -10.53 -31.61 -4.09
N PRO A 540 -11.01 -32.70 -3.50
CA PRO A 540 -12.19 -32.69 -2.64
C PRO A 540 -11.99 -31.86 -1.35
N GLY A 541 -10.75 -31.68 -0.88
CA GLY A 541 -10.40 -30.80 0.23
C GLY A 541 -10.74 -29.35 -0.06
N VAL A 542 -10.43 -28.88 -1.28
CA VAL A 542 -10.71 -27.51 -1.72
C VAL A 542 -12.21 -27.18 -1.65
N ASN A 543 -13.05 -28.05 -2.21
CA ASN A 543 -14.51 -27.79 -2.19
C ASN A 543 -15.06 -27.74 -0.76
N ARG A 544 -14.69 -28.69 0.10
CA ARG A 544 -15.11 -28.70 1.52
C ARG A 544 -14.70 -27.39 2.22
N TYR A 545 -13.45 -26.96 2.01
CA TYR A 545 -12.94 -25.72 2.56
C TYR A 545 -13.75 -24.50 2.10
N MET A 546 -13.94 -24.33 0.80
CA MET A 546 -14.70 -23.21 0.23
C MET A 546 -16.11 -23.12 0.81
N GLN A 547 -16.82 -24.25 0.90
CA GLN A 547 -18.17 -24.28 1.47
C GLN A 547 -18.17 -23.96 2.97
N SER A 548 -17.16 -24.41 3.72
CA SER A 548 -17.02 -24.12 5.15
C SER A 548 -16.79 -22.63 5.40
N VAL A 549 -15.91 -22.00 4.62
CA VAL A 549 -15.63 -20.56 4.69
C VAL A 549 -16.86 -19.72 4.36
N ILE A 550 -17.60 -20.06 3.29
CA ILE A 550 -18.84 -19.37 2.93
C ILE A 550 -19.88 -19.46 4.05
N LYS A 551 -20.02 -20.65 4.65
CA LYS A 551 -20.93 -20.86 5.78
C LYS A 551 -20.51 -20.04 7.00
N GLU A 552 -19.23 -20.01 7.31
CA GLU A 552 -18.68 -19.21 8.42
C GLU A 552 -18.89 -17.72 8.20
N ALA A 553 -18.54 -17.19 7.01
CA ALA A 553 -18.75 -15.80 6.64
C ALA A 553 -20.22 -15.38 6.77
N ARG A 554 -21.15 -16.22 6.30
CA ARG A 554 -22.60 -15.97 6.46
C ARG A 554 -23.05 -15.95 7.92
N ARG A 555 -22.46 -16.81 8.77
CA ARG A 555 -22.85 -16.92 10.17
C ARG A 555 -22.26 -15.80 11.05
N LYS A 556 -20.99 -15.43 10.81
CA LYS A 556 -20.23 -14.50 11.67
C LYS A 556 -20.16 -13.07 11.13
N GLY A 557 -20.31 -12.86 9.82
CA GLY A 557 -20.02 -11.59 9.13
C GLY A 557 -18.53 -11.34 8.91
N TYR A 558 -17.67 -12.26 9.32
CA TYR A 558 -16.22 -12.20 9.12
C TYR A 558 -15.61 -13.59 8.98
N VAL A 559 -14.40 -13.64 8.45
CA VAL A 559 -13.52 -14.80 8.42
C VAL A 559 -12.23 -14.46 9.14
N THR A 560 -11.36 -15.43 9.41
CA THR A 560 -10.10 -15.20 10.12
C THR A 560 -8.93 -15.76 9.33
N THR A 561 -7.79 -15.05 9.36
CA THR A 561 -6.50 -15.56 8.88
C THR A 561 -6.05 -16.76 9.72
N ALA A 562 -5.02 -17.48 9.28
CA ALA A 562 -4.37 -18.53 10.06
C ALA A 562 -3.91 -18.04 11.45
N TRP A 563 -3.55 -16.78 11.56
CA TRP A 563 -3.17 -16.13 12.83
C TRP A 563 -4.35 -15.63 13.65
N GLY A 564 -5.58 -15.79 13.16
CA GLY A 564 -6.80 -15.36 13.86
C GLY A 564 -7.15 -13.88 13.70
N TYR A 565 -6.52 -13.18 12.74
CA TYR A 565 -6.88 -11.80 12.41
C TYR A 565 -8.27 -11.76 11.77
N PRO A 566 -9.24 -11.00 12.29
CA PRO A 566 -10.59 -10.97 11.76
C PRO A 566 -10.67 -10.09 10.50
N LEU A 567 -11.28 -10.64 9.44
CA LEU A 567 -11.51 -9.97 8.17
C LEU A 567 -13.01 -9.91 7.90
N VAL A 568 -13.57 -8.72 7.93
CA VAL A 568 -15.02 -8.52 7.74
C VAL A 568 -15.42 -8.78 6.30
N VAL A 569 -16.49 -9.56 6.12
CA VAL A 569 -17.01 -9.94 4.81
C VAL A 569 -18.51 -9.64 4.75
N SER A 570 -18.94 -8.89 3.75
CA SER A 570 -20.36 -8.62 3.52
C SER A 570 -21.11 -9.94 3.27
N LEU A 571 -22.28 -10.07 3.91
CA LEU A 571 -23.13 -11.28 3.79
C LEU A 571 -23.53 -11.57 2.33
N ASP A 572 -23.77 -10.53 1.53
CA ASP A 572 -24.11 -10.65 0.10
C ASP A 572 -22.94 -11.20 -0.73
N PHE A 573 -21.71 -11.04 -0.24
CA PHE A 573 -20.49 -11.47 -0.90
C PHE A 573 -19.71 -12.50 -0.08
N ALA A 574 -20.38 -13.33 0.70
CA ALA A 574 -19.77 -14.35 1.56
C ALA A 574 -18.78 -15.27 0.83
N TYR A 575 -18.96 -15.49 -0.47
CA TYR A 575 -18.04 -16.25 -1.33
C TYR A 575 -16.64 -15.62 -1.44
N LYS A 576 -16.51 -14.28 -1.22
CA LYS A 576 -15.21 -13.59 -1.18
C LYS A 576 -14.39 -13.94 0.07
N GLY A 577 -14.99 -14.59 1.08
CA GLY A 577 -14.31 -14.98 2.30
C GLY A 577 -13.06 -15.82 2.06
N VAL A 578 -13.09 -16.72 1.06
CA VAL A 578 -11.91 -17.51 0.65
C VAL A 578 -10.78 -16.60 0.20
N ASN A 579 -11.07 -15.66 -0.70
CA ASN A 579 -10.09 -14.70 -1.17
C ASN A 579 -9.53 -13.82 -0.04
N TYR A 580 -10.40 -13.41 0.91
CA TYR A 580 -9.99 -12.60 2.06
C TYR A 580 -9.01 -13.36 2.96
N ILE A 581 -9.26 -14.66 3.24
CA ILE A 581 -8.34 -15.48 4.02
C ILE A 581 -6.98 -15.59 3.29
N ILE A 582 -6.99 -15.97 2.02
CA ILE A 582 -5.76 -16.19 1.25
C ILE A 582 -4.92 -14.90 1.15
N GLN A 583 -5.55 -13.76 0.85
CA GLN A 583 -4.85 -12.47 0.83
C GLN A 583 -4.46 -12.00 2.22
N GLY A 584 -5.28 -12.32 3.23
CA GLY A 584 -4.98 -12.02 4.61
C GLY A 584 -3.74 -12.76 5.10
N ASP A 585 -3.68 -14.06 4.88
CA ASP A 585 -2.54 -14.89 5.25
C ASP A 585 -1.25 -14.50 4.50
N GLU A 586 -1.37 -14.15 3.21
CA GLU A 586 -0.24 -13.59 2.45
C GLU A 586 0.28 -12.30 3.10
N GLY A 587 -0.61 -11.37 3.44
CA GLY A 587 -0.23 -10.13 4.12
C GLY A 587 0.40 -10.38 5.50
N GLU A 588 -0.11 -11.36 6.26
CA GLU A 588 0.44 -11.79 7.53
C GLU A 588 1.87 -12.33 7.39
N ILE A 589 2.10 -13.21 6.42
CA ILE A 589 3.43 -13.79 6.14
C ILE A 589 4.40 -12.68 5.76
N VAL A 590 4.03 -11.83 4.81
CA VAL A 590 4.92 -10.75 4.32
C VAL A 590 5.24 -9.74 5.42
N LYS A 591 4.25 -9.31 6.22
CA LYS A 591 4.49 -8.36 7.33
C LYS A 591 5.43 -8.92 8.38
N ARG A 592 5.25 -10.19 8.79
CA ARG A 592 6.13 -10.84 9.74
C ARG A 592 7.54 -11.03 9.18
N ALA A 593 7.65 -11.41 7.91
CA ALA A 593 8.93 -11.49 7.22
C ALA A 593 9.67 -10.14 7.21
N MET A 594 8.95 -9.04 6.90
CA MET A 594 9.51 -7.68 6.98
C MET A 594 10.01 -7.33 8.38
N ILE A 595 9.25 -7.66 9.42
CA ILE A 595 9.63 -7.43 10.81
C ILE A 595 10.92 -8.19 11.12
N TYR A 596 10.95 -9.50 10.87
CA TYR A 596 12.11 -10.35 11.18
C TYR A 596 13.37 -9.94 10.40
N CYS A 597 13.23 -9.69 9.09
CA CYS A 597 14.35 -9.25 8.28
C CYS A 597 14.88 -7.87 8.71
N ASN A 598 13.98 -6.91 9.00
CA ASN A 598 14.37 -5.57 9.42
C ASN A 598 15.07 -5.58 10.80
N GLU A 599 14.57 -6.35 11.76
CA GLU A 599 15.19 -6.51 13.08
C GLU A 599 16.58 -7.12 12.95
N TYR A 600 16.71 -8.22 12.20
CA TYR A 600 18.00 -8.91 11.98
C TYR A 600 19.02 -8.00 11.29
N LEU A 601 18.62 -7.28 10.23
CA LEU A 601 19.52 -6.36 9.53
C LEU A 601 19.94 -5.21 10.44
N THR A 602 19.01 -4.60 11.18
CA THR A 602 19.31 -3.47 12.07
C THR A 602 20.29 -3.86 13.17
N GLU A 603 20.18 -5.07 13.70
CA GLU A 603 21.01 -5.55 14.81
C GLU A 603 22.37 -6.09 14.36
N SER A 604 22.43 -6.82 13.25
CA SER A 604 23.60 -7.61 12.86
C SER A 604 24.27 -7.15 11.56
N HIS A 605 23.54 -6.47 10.67
CA HIS A 605 24.01 -6.07 9.33
C HIS A 605 23.55 -4.65 8.96
N PRO A 606 23.92 -3.60 9.74
CA PRO A 606 23.40 -2.25 9.56
C PRO A 606 23.75 -1.61 8.22
N GLU A 607 24.73 -2.16 7.48
CA GLU A 607 25.08 -1.74 6.12
C GLU A 607 24.02 -2.13 5.09
N CYS A 608 23.21 -3.15 5.40
CA CYS A 608 22.17 -3.65 4.53
C CYS A 608 20.80 -3.10 4.95
N GLN A 609 19.98 -2.73 4.00
CA GLN A 609 18.71 -2.05 4.25
C GLN A 609 17.58 -2.73 3.51
N LEU A 610 16.43 -2.90 4.17
CA LEU A 610 15.17 -3.18 3.50
C LEU A 610 14.66 -1.85 2.90
N ILE A 611 14.48 -1.80 1.57
CA ILE A 611 14.16 -0.55 0.86
C ILE A 611 12.78 -0.56 0.20
N MET A 612 12.19 -1.73 -0.02
CA MET A 612 10.89 -1.83 -0.67
C MET A 612 10.20 -3.15 -0.36
N GLN A 613 8.88 -3.10 -0.26
CA GLN A 613 7.99 -4.25 -0.32
C GLN A 613 7.01 -4.03 -1.47
N ILE A 614 6.85 -5.03 -2.33
CA ILE A 614 5.90 -4.99 -3.44
C ILE A 614 5.24 -6.37 -3.60
N HIS A 615 3.93 -6.46 -3.33
CA HIS A 615 3.18 -7.72 -3.28
C HIS A 615 3.81 -8.73 -2.31
N ASP A 616 4.44 -9.78 -2.83
CA ASP A 616 5.14 -10.86 -2.12
C ASP A 616 6.67 -10.80 -2.31
N GLU A 617 7.20 -9.70 -2.87
CA GLU A 617 8.64 -9.47 -3.09
C GLU A 617 9.17 -8.45 -2.07
N LEU A 618 10.31 -8.74 -1.43
CA LEU A 618 11.08 -7.82 -0.60
C LEU A 618 12.37 -7.44 -1.32
N ILE A 619 12.75 -6.16 -1.27
CA ILE A 619 13.95 -5.63 -1.91
C ILE A 619 14.89 -5.08 -0.85
N PHE A 620 16.11 -5.58 -0.86
CA PHE A 620 17.19 -5.20 0.04
C PHE A 620 18.30 -4.50 -0.73
N GLN A 621 18.86 -3.44 -0.16
CA GLN A 621 20.03 -2.74 -0.67
C GLN A 621 21.24 -3.05 0.20
N CYS A 622 22.37 -3.37 -0.44
CA CYS A 622 23.60 -3.72 0.25
C CYS A 622 24.79 -3.10 -0.51
N PRO A 623 25.85 -2.62 0.18
CA PRO A 623 27.09 -2.23 -0.50
C PRO A 623 27.66 -3.39 -1.31
N SER A 624 28.16 -3.13 -2.50
CA SER A 624 28.65 -4.18 -3.40
C SER A 624 29.87 -4.97 -2.88
N TRP A 625 30.55 -4.43 -1.90
CA TRP A 625 31.68 -5.08 -1.21
C TRP A 625 31.27 -5.91 0.00
N TYR A 626 30.03 -5.79 0.47
CA TYR A 626 29.53 -6.46 1.65
C TYR A 626 28.90 -7.81 1.30
N ASP A 627 29.18 -8.82 2.11
CA ASP A 627 28.57 -10.15 1.95
C ASP A 627 27.14 -10.14 2.54
N PHE A 628 26.16 -10.09 1.67
CA PHE A 628 24.75 -10.04 2.08
C PHE A 628 24.34 -11.39 2.68
N PRO A 629 23.72 -11.43 3.88
CA PRO A 629 23.32 -12.65 4.57
C PRO A 629 22.09 -13.31 3.90
N LEU A 630 22.27 -13.74 2.64
CA LEU A 630 21.17 -14.20 1.80
C LEU A 630 20.46 -15.45 2.36
N ALA A 631 21.23 -16.38 2.92
CA ALA A 631 20.67 -17.63 3.45
C ALA A 631 19.79 -17.36 4.67
N GLU A 632 20.25 -16.50 5.57
CA GLU A 632 19.54 -16.10 6.78
C GLU A 632 18.26 -15.31 6.44
N ILE A 633 18.35 -14.36 5.52
CA ILE A 633 17.20 -13.59 5.05
C ILE A 633 16.15 -14.50 4.41
N LYS A 634 16.55 -15.46 3.57
CA LYS A 634 15.61 -16.46 3.02
C LYS A 634 14.91 -17.24 4.14
N GLN A 635 15.67 -17.68 5.17
CA GLN A 635 15.09 -18.39 6.31
C GLN A 635 14.11 -17.51 7.09
N LEU A 636 14.45 -16.23 7.33
CA LEU A 636 13.59 -15.27 8.02
C LEU A 636 12.31 -14.97 7.24
N MET A 637 12.38 -14.93 5.90
CA MET A 637 11.17 -14.79 5.07
C MET A 637 10.27 -16.04 5.15
N MET A 638 10.82 -17.24 5.17
CA MET A 638 10.06 -18.48 5.29
C MET A 638 9.54 -18.74 6.72
N LYS A 639 10.17 -18.15 7.73
CA LYS A 639 9.89 -18.39 9.15
C LYS A 639 8.41 -18.18 9.54
N PRO A 640 7.69 -17.11 9.14
CA PRO A 640 6.31 -16.92 9.55
C PRO A 640 5.40 -18.11 9.20
N ALA A 641 5.58 -18.66 8.02
CA ALA A 641 4.83 -19.83 7.57
C ALA A 641 5.32 -21.12 8.25
N SER A 642 6.64 -21.28 8.42
CA SER A 642 7.18 -22.48 9.07
C SER A 642 6.80 -22.58 10.55
N ASP A 643 6.62 -21.45 11.24
CA ASP A 643 6.17 -21.41 12.64
C ASP A 643 4.74 -22.00 12.82
N ILE A 644 3.96 -22.06 11.73
CA ILE A 644 2.63 -22.69 11.70
C ILE A 644 2.59 -23.98 10.85
N GLY A 645 3.75 -24.57 10.58
CA GLY A 645 3.87 -25.84 9.86
C GLY A 645 3.70 -25.76 8.34
N TRP A 646 3.74 -24.56 7.75
CA TRP A 646 3.63 -24.37 6.31
C TRP A 646 5.01 -24.17 5.67
N SER A 647 5.18 -24.63 4.44
CA SER A 647 6.39 -24.44 3.65
C SER A 647 6.16 -23.44 2.53
N THR A 648 6.82 -22.29 2.59
CA THR A 648 6.70 -21.21 1.61
C THR A 648 8.06 -20.87 1.02
N PRO A 649 8.52 -21.56 -0.03
CA PRO A 649 9.83 -21.34 -0.61
C PRO A 649 9.94 -19.95 -1.26
N VAL A 650 11.16 -19.40 -1.23
CA VAL A 650 11.49 -18.11 -1.83
C VAL A 650 12.60 -18.24 -2.87
N ASP A 651 12.52 -17.42 -3.92
CA ASP A 651 13.57 -17.23 -4.91
C ASP A 651 14.27 -15.89 -4.70
N ALA A 652 15.58 -15.85 -4.96
CA ALA A 652 16.34 -14.62 -4.88
C ALA A 652 16.95 -14.26 -6.24
N SER A 653 17.11 -12.96 -6.46
CA SER A 653 17.83 -12.42 -7.59
C SER A 653 18.66 -11.22 -7.16
N ILE A 654 19.76 -10.97 -7.83
CA ILE A 654 20.60 -9.78 -7.66
C ILE A 654 20.34 -8.78 -8.79
N VAL A 655 20.33 -7.50 -8.44
CA VAL A 655 20.18 -6.36 -9.34
C VAL A 655 21.43 -5.50 -9.24
N LYS A 656 22.18 -5.40 -10.33
CA LYS A 656 23.42 -4.63 -10.40
C LYS A 656 23.26 -3.30 -11.13
N VAL A 657 22.35 -3.25 -12.11
CA VAL A 657 22.14 -2.07 -12.96
C VAL A 657 20.74 -1.48 -12.76
N HIS A 658 19.72 -2.19 -13.17
CA HIS A 658 18.33 -1.76 -12.96
C HIS A 658 17.44 -2.98 -12.68
N TRP A 659 16.33 -2.73 -11.98
CA TRP A 659 15.44 -3.80 -11.51
C TRP A 659 14.82 -4.66 -12.61
N GLY A 660 14.72 -4.11 -13.83
CA GLY A 660 14.28 -4.88 -14.99
C GLY A 660 15.30 -5.93 -15.51
N SER A 661 16.56 -5.92 -15.02
CA SER A 661 17.65 -6.82 -15.44
C SER A 661 18.18 -7.64 -14.26
N LYS A 662 17.31 -8.24 -13.46
CA LYS A 662 17.69 -9.08 -12.32
C LYS A 662 18.24 -10.45 -12.76
N GLU A 663 19.28 -10.94 -12.06
CA GLU A 663 19.94 -12.21 -12.24
C GLU A 663 19.62 -13.14 -11.08
N SER A 664 19.26 -14.41 -11.31
CA SER A 664 18.99 -15.38 -10.24
C SER A 664 20.26 -15.70 -9.44
N VAL A 665 20.15 -15.87 -8.12
CA VAL A 665 21.24 -16.22 -7.20
C VAL A 665 20.81 -17.28 -6.20
#